data_11d6706d38e1a32e8b8d5f0eacd3abf5
#
_entry.id   11d6706d38e1a32e8b8d5f0eacd3abf5
#
_cell.length_a   1.000
_cell.length_b   1.000
_cell.length_c   1.000
_cell.angle_alpha   90.00
_cell.angle_beta   90.00
_cell.angle_gamma   90.00
#
_symmetry.space_group_name_H-M   'P 1'
#
loop_
_entity.id
_entity.type
_entity.pdbx_description
1 polymer ?
#
loop_
_entity_poly.entity_id
_entity_poly.type
_entity_poly.pdbx_seq_one_letter_code
_entity_poly.pdbx_strand_id
1 'polypeptide(L)'
;IDIDNIRVYEANEPKDIGNAEPIQFNRFDAVDSAKIYLKDKKAVQTYAGTYSVGGVKKTLAKECINYGDESLLPKEVFEWLFDKTVTVSDGKITVEDGSVFNVGSRMLTLPSGRVIVVSAAPEIHDGIVYIPADRYGCAMFPNTFVNDGHGMFIIGSGISNGDARLKAANLYLFFDRKTPQQLKTQLAAGGGLSRHPRLMVTKDDVTRIKNARKTNTYIKKWYQKLKARGDAMLSTTPYTYRLVNGSLRNTAVSASDRIETLSFLYLITGQSAYANRAVKEMDAVLSFPDWTPDQFLETSTLATAAALGYDWLYKYLSAEQRQTYAEKIQQLSVNRARLAYDGKAPFDDFWVNTETNWGIIANGGVANAILATAEYNTDECMQTLNYALRAMEYTWYRFAPDGAWHEGIGYWAYMLGHMAKFMSCYRIAMGEGFAENYRGLDRYGYFQCYMMGPDGLPDNFHDADSENVQSEGQFFLASVYGDSELMRYRRTQMDKYDIEPLVQDLIWYDTSLSDETAEIRFDNISYFRETELVSMREGWNDENASWLSFHGGTLSGAHDHIDAGTFVYAIGGERWAIDLGKDPLRYAADNPAINAGYSVREFYRARAEGHNCVVLNPGIKPEMDLYSVSKASEPITRTDSVYSTVDLSAAYAANASSYRRGFRMTDNMHTLTVRDEISLKGSTKLYW
;
A
#
# COMPACT_ATOMS: atom_id res chain seq x y z
N ILE A 1 17.84 -8.92 12.37
CA ILE A 1 19.12 -8.20 12.52
C ILE A 1 18.94 -6.93 11.74
N ASP A 2 18.78 -5.83 12.45
CA ASP A 2 18.65 -4.49 11.90
C ASP A 2 19.97 -4.13 11.22
N ILE A 3 19.96 -4.00 9.89
CA ILE A 3 21.17 -3.74 9.11
C ILE A 3 21.65 -2.27 9.28
N ASP A 4 20.80 -1.42 9.84
CA ASP A 4 21.09 0.01 10.03
C ASP A 4 22.15 0.31 11.11
N ASN A 5 22.64 -0.72 11.84
CA ASN A 5 23.64 -0.57 12.90
C ASN A 5 24.88 -1.49 12.76
N ILE A 6 25.19 -1.96 11.56
CA ILE A 6 26.48 -2.65 11.36
C ILE A 6 27.61 -1.59 11.30
N ARG A 7 28.18 -1.30 12.44
CA ARG A 7 29.51 -0.68 12.50
C ARG A 7 30.54 -1.77 12.28
N VAL A 8 31.14 -1.81 11.10
CA VAL A 8 32.28 -2.68 10.84
C VAL A 8 33.48 -2.06 11.58
N TYR A 9 33.88 -2.66 12.69
CA TYR A 9 35.16 -2.39 13.32
C TYR A 9 36.15 -3.42 12.80
N GLU A 10 37.22 -2.99 12.12
CA GLU A 10 38.40 -3.83 11.98
C GLU A 10 38.99 -4.04 13.38
N ALA A 11 39.01 -5.30 13.82
CA ALA A 11 39.64 -5.70 15.06
C ALA A 11 41.15 -5.74 14.82
N ASN A 12 41.82 -4.61 14.97
CA ASN A 12 43.21 -4.50 15.39
C ASN A 12 43.64 -3.04 15.39
N GLU A 13 43.80 -2.51 16.60
CA GLU A 13 44.34 -1.21 17.02
C GLU A 13 43.55 0.06 16.71
N PRO A 14 43.33 0.92 17.71
CA PRO A 14 42.73 2.24 17.50
C PRO A 14 43.76 3.13 16.81
N LYS A 15 43.78 3.15 15.49
CA LYS A 15 44.38 4.26 14.77
C LYS A 15 43.49 5.48 14.97
N ASP A 16 44.15 6.55 15.39
CA ASP A 16 43.58 7.88 15.47
C ASP A 16 42.86 8.24 14.16
N ILE A 17 41.50 8.13 14.17
CA ILE A 17 40.62 8.49 13.05
C ILE A 17 40.24 9.97 13.11
N GLY A 18 41.11 10.78 13.72
CA GLY A 18 40.90 12.20 13.99
C GLY A 18 40.64 13.11 12.79
N ASN A 19 40.60 12.62 11.54
CA ASN A 19 40.26 13.40 10.36
C ASN A 19 39.77 12.56 9.17
N ALA A 20 39.26 11.33 9.38
CA ALA A 20 38.57 10.63 8.31
C ALA A 20 37.18 11.25 8.17
N GLU A 21 36.87 11.84 7.02
CA GLU A 21 35.50 12.15 6.63
C GLU A 21 34.65 10.88 6.88
N PRO A 22 33.51 10.97 7.58
CA PRO A 22 32.64 9.80 7.76
C PRO A 22 32.30 9.29 6.35
N ILE A 23 32.52 7.99 6.12
CA ILE A 23 32.03 7.36 4.90
C ILE A 23 30.51 7.56 4.90
N GLN A 24 30.04 8.51 4.10
CA GLN A 24 28.62 8.73 3.88
C GLN A 24 28.13 7.51 3.08
N PHE A 25 27.61 6.50 3.80
CA PHE A 25 26.75 5.52 3.16
C PHE A 25 25.52 6.30 2.68
N ASN A 26 25.43 6.52 1.37
CA ASN A 26 24.24 7.05 0.78
C ASN A 26 23.13 6.03 1.05
N ARG A 27 22.14 6.40 1.86
CA ARG A 27 21.00 5.55 2.24
C ARG A 27 20.27 4.93 1.04
N PHE A 28 20.53 5.44 -0.15
CA PHE A 28 19.93 5.00 -1.41
C PHE A 28 20.85 4.11 -2.27
N ASP A 29 22.05 3.72 -1.83
CA ASP A 29 23.01 2.92 -2.60
C ASP A 29 22.78 1.39 -2.59
N ALA A 30 21.59 0.96 -2.14
CA ALA A 30 21.15 -0.45 -2.30
C ALA A 30 21.22 -0.98 -3.75
N VAL A 31 21.34 -0.08 -4.74
CA VAL A 31 21.55 -0.44 -6.16
C VAL A 31 22.82 -1.24 -6.37
N ASP A 32 23.93 -0.87 -5.74
CA ASP A 32 25.19 -1.57 -5.95
C ASP A 32 25.18 -2.94 -5.30
N SER A 33 24.54 -3.08 -4.15
CA SER A 33 24.34 -4.39 -3.51
C SER A 33 23.45 -5.32 -4.36
N ALA A 34 22.41 -4.78 -4.98
CA ALA A 34 21.55 -5.52 -5.91
C ALA A 34 22.30 -5.98 -7.15
N LYS A 35 23.11 -5.12 -7.77
CA LYS A 35 23.95 -5.46 -8.93
C LYS A 35 24.94 -6.57 -8.58
N ILE A 36 25.61 -6.47 -7.44
CA ILE A 36 26.56 -7.50 -6.97
C ILE A 36 25.82 -8.81 -6.73
N TYR A 37 24.68 -8.79 -6.07
CA TYR A 37 23.87 -9.98 -5.80
C TYR A 37 23.39 -10.68 -7.08
N LEU A 38 23.02 -9.89 -8.12
CA LEU A 38 22.52 -10.40 -9.39
C LEU A 38 23.63 -10.80 -10.38
N LYS A 39 24.91 -10.56 -10.06
CA LYS A 39 26.03 -10.70 -11.01
C LYS A 39 26.16 -12.12 -11.59
N ASP A 40 25.92 -13.13 -10.78
CA ASP A 40 26.02 -14.56 -11.12
C ASP A 40 24.65 -15.25 -11.21
N LYS A 41 23.58 -14.48 -11.32
CA LYS A 41 22.19 -14.96 -11.34
C LYS A 41 21.46 -14.44 -12.56
N LYS A 42 20.44 -15.19 -12.98
CA LYS A 42 19.45 -14.71 -13.95
C LYS A 42 18.18 -14.33 -13.20
N ALA A 43 17.66 -13.16 -13.45
CA ALA A 43 16.44 -12.67 -12.84
C ALA A 43 15.58 -11.92 -13.84
N VAL A 44 14.26 -12.11 -13.75
CA VAL A 44 13.24 -11.43 -14.56
C VAL A 44 12.23 -10.80 -13.60
N GLN A 45 11.95 -9.50 -13.77
CA GLN A 45 10.84 -8.81 -13.11
C GLN A 45 9.70 -8.67 -14.14
N THR A 46 8.65 -9.45 -13.97
CA THR A 46 7.62 -9.67 -14.98
C THR A 46 6.67 -8.48 -15.15
N TYR A 47 6.40 -7.73 -14.10
CA TYR A 47 5.52 -6.55 -14.12
C TYR A 47 6.20 -5.30 -14.69
N ALA A 48 7.53 -5.21 -14.57
CA ALA A 48 8.31 -4.12 -15.17
C ALA A 48 8.83 -4.46 -16.57
N GLY A 49 8.71 -5.72 -17.00
CA GLY A 49 9.28 -6.17 -18.26
C GLY A 49 10.80 -6.04 -18.32
N THR A 50 11.50 -6.31 -17.21
CA THR A 50 12.95 -6.15 -17.10
C THR A 50 13.63 -7.44 -16.64
N TYR A 51 14.95 -7.54 -16.91
CA TYR A 51 15.75 -8.67 -16.51
C TYR A 51 17.20 -8.28 -16.22
N SER A 52 17.95 -9.15 -15.58
CA SER A 52 19.37 -8.93 -15.22
C SER A 52 20.30 -9.83 -16.01
N VAL A 53 21.32 -9.23 -16.61
CA VAL A 53 22.47 -9.94 -17.20
C VAL A 53 23.75 -9.44 -16.54
N GLY A 54 24.42 -10.31 -15.79
CA GLY A 54 25.64 -9.96 -15.06
C GLY A 54 25.45 -8.81 -14.05
N GLY A 55 24.27 -8.69 -13.44
CA GLY A 55 23.91 -7.59 -12.54
C GLY A 55 23.45 -6.31 -13.24
N VAL A 56 23.40 -6.28 -14.55
CA VAL A 56 22.95 -5.10 -15.32
C VAL A 56 21.49 -5.28 -15.73
N LYS A 57 20.65 -4.33 -15.34
CA LYS A 57 19.24 -4.26 -15.73
C LYS A 57 19.09 -4.00 -17.23
N LYS A 58 18.21 -4.76 -17.86
CA LYS A 58 17.81 -4.63 -19.28
C LYS A 58 16.31 -4.73 -19.39
N THR A 59 15.75 -4.19 -20.47
CA THR A 59 14.32 -4.29 -20.80
C THR A 59 14.08 -5.49 -21.71
N LEU A 60 13.00 -6.21 -21.48
CA LEU A 60 12.55 -7.30 -22.34
C LEU A 60 12.08 -6.76 -23.70
N ALA A 61 12.33 -7.52 -24.75
CA ALA A 61 11.83 -7.18 -26.08
C ALA A 61 10.30 -7.37 -26.20
N LYS A 62 9.75 -8.24 -25.37
CA LYS A 62 8.31 -8.53 -25.25
C LYS A 62 7.94 -8.61 -23.78
N GLU A 63 6.81 -8.01 -23.41
CA GLU A 63 6.31 -8.01 -22.05
C GLU A 63 5.82 -9.41 -21.64
N CYS A 64 5.84 -9.70 -20.34
CA CYS A 64 5.23 -10.90 -19.78
C CYS A 64 3.71 -10.70 -19.66
N ILE A 65 2.97 -11.81 -19.59
CA ILE A 65 1.54 -11.79 -19.24
C ILE A 65 1.41 -12.19 -17.77
N ASN A 66 0.77 -11.35 -16.97
CA ASN A 66 0.66 -11.56 -15.52
C ASN A 66 -0.79 -11.89 -15.15
N TYR A 67 -1.00 -13.04 -14.52
CA TYR A 67 -2.29 -13.52 -14.00
C TYR A 67 -2.17 -13.78 -12.50
N GLY A 68 -2.46 -12.80 -11.67
CA GLY A 68 -2.45 -12.98 -10.22
C GLY A 68 -1.19 -13.71 -9.69
N ASP A 69 -1.29 -15.03 -9.52
CA ASP A 69 -0.23 -15.87 -8.96
C ASP A 69 0.78 -16.40 -9.99
N GLU A 70 0.50 -16.25 -11.28
CA GLU A 70 1.32 -16.81 -12.34
C GLU A 70 1.73 -15.73 -13.34
N SER A 71 2.96 -15.80 -13.79
CA SER A 71 3.44 -15.00 -14.92
C SER A 71 3.84 -15.93 -16.06
N LEU A 72 3.31 -15.63 -17.24
CA LEU A 72 3.69 -16.29 -18.47
C LEU A 72 4.85 -15.52 -19.11
N LEU A 73 5.96 -16.20 -19.28
CA LEU A 73 7.14 -15.63 -19.94
C LEU A 73 7.04 -15.86 -21.46
N PRO A 74 7.41 -14.87 -22.30
CA PRO A 74 7.68 -15.12 -23.70
C PRO A 74 8.68 -16.29 -23.86
N LYS A 75 8.50 -17.13 -24.88
CA LYS A 75 9.33 -18.32 -25.11
C LYS A 75 10.82 -18.05 -24.95
N GLU A 76 11.35 -16.99 -25.58
CA GLU A 76 12.77 -16.65 -25.54
C GLU A 76 13.24 -16.30 -24.14
N VAL A 77 12.37 -15.66 -23.33
CA VAL A 77 12.66 -15.30 -21.92
C VAL A 77 12.67 -16.55 -21.05
N PHE A 78 11.72 -17.47 -21.27
CA PHE A 78 11.68 -18.77 -20.60
C PHE A 78 12.95 -19.58 -20.91
N GLU A 79 13.32 -19.72 -22.20
CA GLU A 79 14.52 -20.41 -22.65
C GLU A 79 15.81 -19.81 -22.02
N TRP A 80 15.90 -18.48 -22.01
CA TRP A 80 17.04 -17.78 -21.40
C TRP A 80 17.08 -17.99 -19.88
N LEU A 81 15.95 -17.88 -19.19
CA LEU A 81 15.92 -17.99 -17.72
C LEU A 81 16.39 -19.39 -17.27
N PHE A 82 15.89 -20.44 -17.89
CA PHE A 82 16.10 -21.82 -17.48
C PHE A 82 17.23 -22.54 -18.20
N ASP A 83 17.91 -21.92 -19.16
CA ASP A 83 18.90 -22.57 -20.04
C ASP A 83 18.36 -23.83 -20.71
N LYS A 84 17.13 -23.73 -21.27
CA LYS A 84 16.45 -24.83 -21.91
C LYS A 84 15.88 -24.39 -23.25
N THR A 85 16.04 -25.22 -24.28
CA THR A 85 15.33 -24.98 -25.54
C THR A 85 13.90 -25.49 -25.47
N VAL A 86 13.02 -24.81 -26.20
CA VAL A 86 11.59 -25.11 -26.27
C VAL A 86 11.16 -25.30 -27.71
N THR A 87 10.55 -26.45 -28.00
CA THR A 87 9.93 -26.73 -29.32
C THR A 87 8.41 -26.64 -29.20
N VAL A 88 7.77 -26.09 -30.26
CA VAL A 88 6.31 -25.94 -30.32
C VAL A 88 5.80 -26.56 -31.61
N SER A 89 4.88 -27.52 -31.51
CA SER A 89 4.22 -28.17 -32.67
C SER A 89 2.78 -28.51 -32.30
N ASP A 90 1.83 -28.10 -33.13
CA ASP A 90 0.40 -28.40 -32.98
C ASP A 90 -0.17 -28.08 -31.58
N GLY A 91 0.23 -26.93 -31.00
CA GLY A 91 -0.17 -26.49 -29.66
C GLY A 91 0.51 -27.25 -28.52
N LYS A 92 1.38 -28.21 -28.80
CA LYS A 92 2.22 -28.89 -27.81
C LYS A 92 3.55 -28.14 -27.65
N ILE A 93 3.90 -27.82 -26.41
CA ILE A 93 5.15 -27.14 -26.01
C ILE A 93 5.99 -28.17 -25.29
N THR A 94 7.15 -28.51 -25.85
CA THR A 94 8.09 -29.48 -25.27
C THR A 94 9.37 -28.79 -24.90
N VAL A 95 9.74 -28.85 -23.61
CA VAL A 95 11.01 -28.35 -23.09
C VAL A 95 12.09 -29.40 -23.27
N GLU A 96 13.33 -29.01 -23.49
CA GLU A 96 14.48 -29.88 -23.72
C GLU A 96 14.65 -31.01 -22.68
N ASP A 97 14.25 -30.75 -21.43
CA ASP A 97 14.31 -31.75 -20.35
C ASP A 97 13.19 -32.81 -20.42
N GLY A 98 12.29 -32.71 -21.38
CA GLY A 98 11.15 -33.63 -21.58
C GLY A 98 9.87 -33.17 -20.88
N SER A 99 9.85 -32.01 -20.22
CA SER A 99 8.61 -31.41 -19.71
C SER A 99 7.69 -30.99 -20.84
N VAL A 100 6.39 -31.14 -20.65
CA VAL A 100 5.38 -30.88 -21.69
C VAL A 100 4.24 -30.03 -21.14
N PHE A 101 3.97 -28.92 -21.84
CA PHE A 101 2.74 -28.16 -21.72
C PHE A 101 1.88 -28.29 -22.99
N ASN A 102 0.60 -27.96 -22.91
CA ASN A 102 -0.26 -27.79 -24.06
C ASN A 102 -0.94 -26.40 -23.98
N VAL A 103 -0.97 -25.68 -25.08
CA VAL A 103 -1.66 -24.39 -25.18
C VAL A 103 -3.11 -24.52 -24.73
N GLY A 104 -3.57 -23.62 -23.88
CA GLY A 104 -4.91 -23.62 -23.29
C GLY A 104 -5.14 -24.65 -22.18
N SER A 105 -4.13 -25.45 -21.80
CA SER A 105 -4.23 -26.45 -20.73
C SER A 105 -3.38 -26.07 -19.53
N ARG A 106 -3.96 -26.15 -18.33
CA ARG A 106 -3.26 -25.94 -17.07
C ARG A 106 -2.47 -27.15 -16.55
N MET A 107 -2.24 -28.15 -17.40
CA MET A 107 -1.55 -29.40 -17.04
C MET A 107 -0.10 -29.34 -17.55
N LEU A 108 0.85 -29.41 -16.64
CA LEU A 108 2.29 -29.58 -16.93
C LEU A 108 2.67 -31.02 -16.62
N THR A 109 3.14 -31.77 -17.63
CA THR A 109 3.73 -33.09 -17.45
C THR A 109 5.24 -32.97 -17.31
N LEU A 110 5.79 -33.40 -16.17
CA LEU A 110 7.22 -33.41 -15.90
C LEU A 110 7.92 -34.62 -16.55
N PRO A 111 9.26 -34.60 -16.70
CA PRO A 111 10.02 -35.73 -17.29
C PRO A 111 9.79 -37.07 -16.58
N SER A 112 9.47 -37.03 -15.28
CA SER A 112 9.13 -38.20 -14.48
C SER A 112 7.75 -38.83 -14.81
N GLY A 113 6.96 -38.19 -15.70
CA GLY A 113 5.58 -38.54 -15.94
C GLY A 113 4.59 -37.95 -14.90
N ARG A 114 5.07 -37.31 -13.85
CA ARG A 114 4.20 -36.61 -12.88
C ARG A 114 3.53 -35.42 -13.54
N VAL A 115 2.23 -35.27 -13.31
CA VAL A 115 1.44 -34.12 -13.78
C VAL A 115 1.20 -33.18 -12.64
N ILE A 116 1.44 -31.89 -12.86
CA ILE A 116 1.14 -30.79 -11.93
C ILE A 116 0.24 -29.76 -12.59
N VAL A 117 -0.57 -29.05 -11.79
CA VAL A 117 -1.45 -27.99 -12.28
C VAL A 117 -0.72 -26.66 -12.15
N VAL A 118 -0.63 -25.91 -13.25
CA VAL A 118 -0.15 -24.53 -13.28
C VAL A 118 -1.30 -23.54 -13.06
N SER A 119 -1.02 -22.36 -12.53
CA SER A 119 -2.07 -21.40 -12.19
C SER A 119 -2.70 -20.77 -13.44
N ALA A 120 -1.93 -20.60 -14.53
CA ALA A 120 -2.43 -20.17 -15.83
C ALA A 120 -1.96 -21.12 -16.94
N ALA A 121 -2.78 -21.29 -18.01
CA ALA A 121 -2.43 -22.08 -19.17
C ALA A 121 -1.44 -21.35 -20.10
N PRO A 122 -0.54 -22.05 -20.81
CA PRO A 122 0.24 -21.43 -21.89
C PRO A 122 -0.67 -20.84 -22.98
N GLU A 123 -0.26 -19.71 -23.55
CA GLU A 123 -1.04 -18.97 -24.54
C GLU A 123 -0.19 -18.60 -25.77
N ILE A 124 -0.85 -18.24 -26.87
CA ILE A 124 -0.22 -17.68 -28.06
C ILE A 124 -0.87 -16.34 -28.39
N HIS A 125 -0.09 -15.26 -28.36
CA HIS A 125 -0.52 -13.92 -28.76
C HIS A 125 0.42 -13.38 -29.83
N ASP A 126 -0.13 -12.93 -30.95
CA ASP A 126 0.63 -12.39 -32.10
C ASP A 126 1.78 -13.32 -32.57
N GLY A 127 1.54 -14.63 -32.50
CA GLY A 127 2.53 -15.64 -32.89
C GLY A 127 3.63 -15.91 -31.85
N ILE A 128 3.59 -15.27 -30.70
CA ILE A 128 4.51 -15.47 -29.59
C ILE A 128 3.87 -16.46 -28.60
N VAL A 129 4.64 -17.46 -28.22
CA VAL A 129 4.25 -18.45 -27.20
C VAL A 129 4.64 -17.95 -25.83
N TYR A 130 3.68 -17.94 -24.91
CA TYR A 130 3.84 -17.56 -23.51
C TYR A 130 3.70 -18.78 -22.61
N ILE A 131 4.68 -19.00 -21.71
CA ILE A 131 4.84 -20.24 -20.95
C ILE A 131 4.83 -19.92 -19.45
N PRO A 132 4.00 -20.59 -18.63
CA PRO A 132 3.99 -20.42 -17.18
C PRO A 132 5.32 -20.89 -16.58
N ALA A 133 5.95 -20.05 -15.74
CA ALA A 133 7.30 -20.26 -15.25
C ALA A 133 7.37 -20.72 -13.80
N ASP A 134 6.42 -20.33 -12.94
CA ASP A 134 6.49 -20.54 -11.50
C ASP A 134 6.54 -22.03 -11.13
N ARG A 135 5.49 -22.77 -11.43
CA ARG A 135 5.40 -24.21 -11.07
C ARG A 135 6.45 -25.06 -11.75
N TYR A 136 6.83 -24.70 -12.99
CA TYR A 136 7.94 -25.37 -13.68
C TYR A 136 9.27 -25.10 -12.95
N GLY A 137 9.59 -23.84 -12.64
CA GLY A 137 10.79 -23.47 -11.92
C GLY A 137 10.92 -24.16 -10.55
N CYS A 138 9.83 -24.12 -9.76
CA CYS A 138 9.79 -24.79 -8.45
C CYS A 138 9.97 -26.32 -8.57
N ALA A 139 9.41 -26.96 -9.60
CA ALA A 139 9.50 -28.42 -9.78
C ALA A 139 10.86 -28.88 -10.30
N MET A 140 11.45 -28.14 -11.25
CA MET A 140 12.66 -28.55 -11.96
C MET A 140 13.93 -27.98 -11.31
N PHE A 141 13.83 -26.89 -10.56
CA PHE A 141 14.97 -26.18 -9.96
C PHE A 141 14.76 -25.86 -8.45
N PRO A 142 14.34 -26.85 -7.62
CA PRO A 142 13.83 -26.61 -6.26
C PRO A 142 14.82 -25.93 -5.31
N ASN A 143 16.14 -26.01 -5.60
CA ASN A 143 17.20 -25.44 -4.74
C ASN A 143 17.86 -24.18 -5.33
N THR A 144 17.48 -23.78 -6.54
CA THR A 144 18.15 -22.70 -7.29
C THR A 144 17.19 -21.75 -7.95
N PHE A 145 15.89 -21.98 -7.88
CA PHE A 145 14.84 -21.09 -8.38
C PHE A 145 14.00 -20.56 -7.24
N VAL A 146 13.69 -19.27 -7.30
CA VAL A 146 12.76 -18.59 -6.38
C VAL A 146 11.83 -17.69 -7.18
N ASN A 147 10.54 -17.82 -6.90
CA ASN A 147 9.54 -16.77 -7.12
C ASN A 147 9.43 -15.99 -5.81
N ASP A 148 9.77 -14.70 -5.82
CA ASP A 148 9.76 -13.86 -4.62
C ASP A 148 8.35 -13.42 -4.17
N GLY A 149 7.32 -13.80 -4.91
CA GLY A 149 5.94 -13.36 -4.65
C GLY A 149 5.63 -11.93 -5.11
N HIS A 150 6.64 -11.16 -5.49
CA HIS A 150 6.54 -9.76 -5.90
C HIS A 150 6.79 -9.53 -7.41
N GLY A 151 6.63 -10.59 -8.21
CA GLY A 151 6.79 -10.54 -9.66
C GLY A 151 8.21 -10.75 -10.14
N MET A 152 9.15 -11.17 -9.30
CA MET A 152 10.50 -11.51 -9.71
C MET A 152 10.72 -13.02 -9.69
N PHE A 153 11.14 -13.59 -10.83
CA PHE A 153 11.72 -14.91 -10.93
C PHE A 153 13.24 -14.82 -10.95
N ILE A 154 13.90 -15.58 -10.12
CA ILE A 154 15.36 -15.61 -10.04
C ILE A 154 15.88 -17.05 -9.98
N ILE A 155 16.96 -17.31 -10.72
CA ILE A 155 17.65 -18.60 -10.72
C ILE A 155 19.16 -18.40 -10.52
N GLY A 156 19.76 -19.22 -9.67
CA GLY A 156 21.17 -19.20 -9.36
C GLY A 156 21.51 -19.87 -8.04
N SER A 157 22.77 -19.84 -7.63
CA SER A 157 23.21 -20.40 -6.36
C SER A 157 23.03 -19.43 -5.19
N GLY A 158 22.81 -19.96 -3.97
CA GLY A 158 22.75 -19.16 -2.75
C GLY A 158 21.55 -18.22 -2.66
N ILE A 159 20.41 -18.63 -3.23
CA ILE A 159 19.15 -17.93 -3.16
C ILE A 159 18.27 -18.64 -2.11
N SER A 160 17.61 -17.87 -1.26
CA SER A 160 16.58 -18.38 -0.34
C SER A 160 15.42 -17.38 -0.21
N ASN A 161 14.21 -17.89 -0.05
CA ASN A 161 13.06 -17.06 0.30
C ASN A 161 13.35 -16.34 1.64
N GLY A 162 12.97 -15.06 1.72
CA GLY A 162 13.21 -14.21 2.89
C GLY A 162 14.60 -13.56 2.94
N ASP A 163 15.46 -13.76 1.91
CA ASP A 163 16.72 -13.03 1.80
C ASP A 163 16.44 -11.55 1.48
N ALA A 164 16.89 -10.64 2.36
CA ALA A 164 16.74 -9.21 2.17
C ALA A 164 17.31 -8.69 0.83
N ARG A 165 18.30 -9.41 0.26
CA ARG A 165 18.88 -9.10 -1.04
C ARG A 165 17.90 -9.33 -2.21
N LEU A 166 16.91 -10.24 -2.04
CA LEU A 166 15.85 -10.45 -3.05
C LEU A 166 15.02 -9.18 -3.19
N LYS A 167 14.64 -8.57 -2.09
CA LYS A 167 13.90 -7.30 -2.09
C LYS A 167 14.65 -6.19 -2.81
N ALA A 168 15.94 -5.99 -2.45
CA ALA A 168 16.77 -4.99 -3.13
C ALA A 168 16.90 -5.27 -4.63
N ALA A 169 17.03 -6.55 -5.03
CA ALA A 169 17.09 -6.96 -6.43
C ALA A 169 15.77 -6.70 -7.18
N ASN A 170 14.63 -7.03 -6.55
CA ASN A 170 13.30 -6.75 -7.11
C ASN A 170 13.09 -5.26 -7.34
N LEU A 171 13.30 -4.43 -6.31
CA LEU A 171 13.16 -2.97 -6.40
C LEU A 171 14.11 -2.37 -7.45
N TYR A 172 15.35 -2.89 -7.55
CA TYR A 172 16.28 -2.47 -8.59
C TYR A 172 15.78 -2.81 -10.00
N LEU A 173 15.21 -3.99 -10.20
CA LEU A 173 14.69 -4.40 -11.51
C LEU A 173 13.38 -3.68 -11.83
N PHE A 174 12.50 -3.47 -10.85
CA PHE A 174 11.20 -2.86 -11.09
C PHE A 174 11.31 -1.35 -11.38
N PHE A 175 11.86 -0.56 -10.46
CA PHE A 175 11.79 0.90 -10.54
C PHE A 175 12.74 1.47 -11.60
N ASP A 176 12.22 2.33 -12.49
CA ASP A 176 13.00 3.18 -13.38
C ASP A 176 13.46 4.43 -12.61
N ARG A 177 14.66 4.35 -12.03
CA ARG A 177 15.25 5.39 -11.18
C ARG A 177 15.80 6.53 -12.01
N LYS A 178 14.94 7.47 -12.37
CA LYS A 178 15.31 8.66 -13.13
C LYS A 178 16.29 9.53 -12.36
N THR A 179 17.29 10.05 -13.07
CA THR A 179 18.18 11.07 -12.51
C THR A 179 17.44 12.40 -12.30
N PRO A 180 17.92 13.31 -11.44
CA PRO A 180 17.34 14.63 -11.28
C PRO A 180 17.18 15.40 -12.60
N GLN A 181 18.14 15.25 -13.53
CA GLN A 181 18.06 15.88 -14.85
C GLN A 181 16.93 15.27 -15.72
N GLN A 182 16.71 13.95 -15.66
CA GLN A 182 15.61 13.30 -16.36
C GLN A 182 14.26 13.73 -15.77
N LEU A 183 14.14 13.83 -14.44
CA LEU A 183 12.93 14.36 -13.77
C LEU A 183 12.64 15.81 -14.19
N LYS A 184 13.68 16.65 -14.26
CA LYS A 184 13.55 18.03 -14.75
C LYS A 184 13.05 18.10 -16.19
N THR A 185 13.61 17.27 -17.07
CA THR A 185 13.21 17.19 -18.47
C THR A 185 11.76 16.71 -18.60
N GLN A 186 11.38 15.72 -17.82
CA GLN A 186 10.03 15.17 -17.81
C GLN A 186 9.00 16.20 -17.31
N LEU A 187 9.26 16.88 -16.21
CA LEU A 187 8.40 17.95 -15.70
C LEU A 187 8.21 19.06 -16.72
N ALA A 188 9.28 19.43 -17.43
CA ALA A 188 9.22 20.41 -18.51
C ALA A 188 8.35 19.93 -19.68
N ALA A 189 8.45 18.66 -20.08
CA ALA A 189 7.65 18.06 -21.15
C ALA A 189 6.16 17.95 -20.77
N GLY A 190 5.84 17.70 -19.51
CA GLY A 190 4.47 17.61 -18.97
C GLY A 190 3.69 18.92 -18.97
N GLY A 191 4.24 19.99 -19.57
CA GLY A 191 3.57 21.31 -19.73
C GLY A 191 4.37 22.46 -19.13
N GLY A 192 5.56 22.15 -18.64
CA GLY A 192 6.51 23.13 -18.12
C GLY A 192 6.21 23.62 -16.71
N LEU A 193 7.19 24.28 -16.14
CA LEU A 193 7.15 24.85 -14.79
C LEU A 193 6.15 26.01 -14.63
N SER A 194 5.67 26.57 -15.72
CA SER A 194 4.73 27.72 -15.73
C SER A 194 3.25 27.30 -15.83
N ARG A 195 2.94 26.01 -16.04
CA ARG A 195 1.55 25.52 -16.12
C ARG A 195 0.92 25.40 -14.74
N HIS A 196 -0.20 26.08 -14.51
CA HIS A 196 -1.05 25.95 -13.32
C HIS A 196 -2.54 26.02 -13.73
N PRO A 197 -3.44 25.19 -13.15
CA PRO A 197 -3.11 24.09 -12.24
C PRO A 197 -2.34 22.96 -12.93
N ARG A 198 -1.47 22.29 -12.16
CA ARG A 198 -0.70 21.11 -12.58
C ARG A 198 -0.71 19.97 -11.58
N LEU A 199 -1.40 20.15 -10.45
CA LEU A 199 -1.56 19.14 -9.40
C LEU A 199 -3.01 18.68 -9.33
N MET A 200 -3.21 17.39 -9.34
CA MET A 200 -4.48 16.69 -9.12
C MET A 200 -5.59 17.00 -10.13
N VAL A 201 -5.62 18.19 -10.71
CA VAL A 201 -6.60 18.62 -11.73
C VAL A 201 -5.94 19.34 -12.89
N THR A 202 -6.47 19.13 -14.09
CA THR A 202 -6.19 19.90 -15.29
C THR A 202 -7.31 20.94 -15.52
N LYS A 203 -7.17 21.80 -16.52
CA LYS A 203 -8.26 22.69 -16.96
C LYS A 203 -9.47 21.91 -17.48
N ASP A 204 -9.22 20.76 -18.10
CA ASP A 204 -10.27 19.91 -18.66
C ASP A 204 -11.06 19.23 -17.53
N ASP A 205 -10.39 18.77 -16.47
CA ASP A 205 -11.05 18.25 -15.27
C ASP A 205 -11.92 19.29 -14.60
N VAL A 206 -11.44 20.52 -14.45
CA VAL A 206 -12.24 21.63 -13.93
C VAL A 206 -13.48 21.87 -14.79
N THR A 207 -13.35 21.79 -16.13
CA THR A 207 -14.47 21.95 -17.06
C THR A 207 -15.44 20.77 -16.96
N ARG A 208 -14.94 19.54 -16.91
CA ARG A 208 -15.72 18.31 -16.71
C ARG A 208 -16.56 18.41 -15.44
N ILE A 209 -15.95 18.76 -14.30
CA ILE A 209 -16.66 18.87 -13.01
C ILE A 209 -17.69 20.01 -13.04
N LYS A 210 -17.36 21.17 -13.64
CA LYS A 210 -18.32 22.28 -13.82
C LYS A 210 -19.58 21.88 -14.61
N ASN A 211 -19.46 20.98 -15.55
CA ASN A 211 -20.57 20.45 -16.32
C ASN A 211 -21.30 19.35 -15.56
N ALA A 212 -20.57 18.36 -15.05
CA ALA A 212 -21.12 17.20 -14.37
C ALA A 212 -21.95 17.56 -13.13
N ARG A 213 -21.56 18.59 -12.35
CA ARG A 213 -22.33 19.06 -11.20
C ARG A 213 -23.75 19.58 -11.55
N LYS A 214 -24.04 19.78 -12.84
CA LYS A 214 -25.37 20.23 -13.31
C LYS A 214 -26.24 19.08 -13.77
N THR A 215 -25.61 17.98 -14.24
CA THR A 215 -26.26 16.90 -14.97
C THR A 215 -26.16 15.54 -14.30
N ASN A 216 -25.04 15.23 -13.64
CA ASN A 216 -24.85 13.97 -12.94
C ASN A 216 -25.41 14.03 -11.51
N THR A 217 -26.24 13.07 -11.13
CA THR A 217 -26.94 13.03 -9.85
C THR A 217 -25.99 13.04 -8.66
N TYR A 218 -24.93 12.20 -8.69
CA TYR A 218 -23.97 12.06 -7.59
C TYR A 218 -23.08 13.28 -7.45
N ILE A 219 -22.43 13.70 -8.52
CA ILE A 219 -21.57 14.90 -8.51
C ILE A 219 -22.36 16.13 -8.07
N LYS A 220 -23.63 16.26 -8.48
CA LYS A 220 -24.49 17.35 -8.04
C LYS A 220 -24.75 17.31 -6.54
N LYS A 221 -25.13 16.14 -5.99
CA LYS A 221 -25.37 15.91 -4.55
C LYS A 221 -24.10 16.24 -3.74
N TRP A 222 -22.98 15.65 -4.13
CA TRP A 222 -21.70 15.83 -3.43
C TRP A 222 -21.19 17.26 -3.51
N TYR A 223 -21.29 17.89 -4.68
CA TYR A 223 -20.94 19.30 -4.84
C TYR A 223 -21.78 20.22 -3.95
N GLN A 224 -23.07 19.96 -3.80
CA GLN A 224 -23.94 20.75 -2.92
C GLN A 224 -23.51 20.64 -1.45
N LYS A 225 -23.22 19.44 -0.96
CA LYS A 225 -22.68 19.22 0.39
C LYS A 225 -21.34 19.95 0.57
N LEU A 226 -20.38 19.70 -0.33
CA LEU A 226 -19.06 20.33 -0.28
C LEU A 226 -19.15 21.86 -0.31
N LYS A 227 -20.04 22.41 -1.14
CA LYS A 227 -20.27 23.86 -1.22
C LYS A 227 -20.86 24.40 0.08
N ALA A 228 -21.84 23.74 0.66
CA ALA A 228 -22.43 24.17 1.94
C ALA A 228 -21.38 24.19 3.06
N ARG A 229 -20.50 23.16 3.12
CA ARG A 229 -19.36 23.12 4.04
C ARG A 229 -18.39 24.28 3.78
N GLY A 230 -18.03 24.54 2.51
CA GLY A 230 -17.16 25.65 2.15
C GLY A 230 -17.78 27.03 2.44
N ASP A 231 -19.09 27.20 2.25
CA ASP A 231 -19.81 28.43 2.62
C ASP A 231 -19.71 28.70 4.14
N ALA A 232 -19.86 27.65 4.96
CA ALA A 232 -19.70 27.77 6.41
C ALA A 232 -18.26 28.17 6.80
N MET A 233 -17.25 27.71 6.06
CA MET A 233 -15.84 28.06 6.31
C MET A 233 -15.53 29.56 6.06
N LEU A 234 -16.32 30.27 5.24
CA LEU A 234 -16.05 31.67 4.90
C LEU A 234 -16.02 32.61 6.13
N SER A 235 -16.82 32.32 7.14
CA SER A 235 -16.93 33.11 8.37
C SER A 235 -16.00 32.67 9.49
N THR A 236 -15.24 31.57 9.31
CA THR A 236 -14.36 31.04 10.35
C THR A 236 -13.03 31.81 10.41
N THR A 237 -12.39 31.86 11.57
CA THR A 237 -11.02 32.37 11.73
C THR A 237 -10.00 31.34 11.25
N PRO A 238 -8.81 31.76 10.75
CA PRO A 238 -7.72 30.85 10.44
C PRO A 238 -7.27 30.03 11.65
N TYR A 239 -6.76 28.83 11.40
CA TYR A 239 -6.15 28.02 12.46
C TYR A 239 -4.86 28.67 12.96
N THR A 240 -4.56 28.46 14.23
CA THR A 240 -3.33 28.92 14.87
C THR A 240 -2.44 27.73 15.18
N TYR A 241 -1.14 27.98 15.36
CA TYR A 241 -0.20 26.96 15.81
C TYR A 241 -0.59 26.47 17.21
N ARG A 242 -1.11 25.24 17.26
CA ARG A 242 -1.57 24.65 18.51
C ARG A 242 -1.16 23.18 18.57
N LEU A 243 -0.25 22.87 19.47
CA LEU A 243 0.13 21.51 19.78
C LEU A 243 -0.83 20.90 20.80
N VAL A 244 -1.24 19.67 20.55
CA VAL A 244 -1.94 18.81 21.50
C VAL A 244 -1.06 17.58 21.71
N ASN A 245 -0.60 17.37 22.93
CA ASN A 245 0.37 16.31 23.26
C ASN A 245 1.63 16.34 22.37
N GLY A 246 2.15 17.52 22.10
CA GLY A 246 3.33 17.72 21.25
C GLY A 246 3.07 17.60 19.73
N SER A 247 1.87 17.26 19.28
CA SER A 247 1.52 17.08 17.88
C SER A 247 0.65 18.21 17.33
N LEU A 248 0.90 18.61 16.11
CA LEU A 248 0.09 19.57 15.33
C LEU A 248 -1.06 18.91 14.57
N ARG A 249 -1.26 17.60 14.71
CA ARG A 249 -2.14 16.78 13.86
C ARG A 249 -3.54 17.36 13.67
N ASN A 250 -4.23 17.71 14.74
CA ASN A 250 -5.60 18.24 14.65
C ASN A 250 -5.66 19.54 13.84
N THR A 251 -4.69 20.44 14.05
CA THR A 251 -4.55 21.68 13.29
C THR A 251 -4.22 21.39 11.82
N ALA A 252 -3.28 20.50 11.56
CA ALA A 252 -2.84 20.13 10.21
C ALA A 252 -3.98 19.56 9.38
N VAL A 253 -4.70 18.56 9.90
CA VAL A 253 -5.84 17.93 9.20
C VAL A 253 -6.94 18.94 8.92
N SER A 254 -7.32 19.74 9.91
CA SER A 254 -8.42 20.70 9.76
C SER A 254 -8.08 21.89 8.85
N ALA A 255 -6.85 22.39 8.90
CA ALA A 255 -6.38 23.45 8.01
C ALA A 255 -6.25 22.95 6.57
N SER A 256 -5.81 21.70 6.38
CA SER A 256 -5.70 21.07 5.06
C SER A 256 -7.06 20.92 4.38
N ASP A 257 -8.07 20.38 5.09
CA ASP A 257 -9.44 20.29 4.56
C ASP A 257 -9.97 21.67 4.11
N ARG A 258 -9.68 22.69 4.92
CA ARG A 258 -10.13 24.05 4.63
C ARG A 258 -9.42 24.65 3.41
N ILE A 259 -8.10 24.49 3.30
CA ILE A 259 -7.32 24.96 2.15
C ILE A 259 -7.79 24.27 0.88
N GLU A 260 -7.89 22.94 0.89
CA GLU A 260 -8.30 22.14 -0.27
C GLU A 260 -9.74 22.50 -0.71
N THR A 261 -10.69 22.50 0.22
CA THR A 261 -12.11 22.80 -0.06
C THR A 261 -12.28 24.19 -0.65
N LEU A 262 -11.70 25.23 -0.03
CA LEU A 262 -11.88 26.62 -0.48
C LEU A 262 -11.17 26.88 -1.80
N SER A 263 -9.95 26.37 -1.99
CA SER A 263 -9.21 26.53 -3.25
C SER A 263 -9.91 25.84 -4.41
N PHE A 264 -10.44 24.64 -4.18
CA PHE A 264 -11.24 23.91 -5.17
C PHE A 264 -12.53 24.65 -5.51
N LEU A 265 -13.28 25.14 -4.52
CA LEU A 265 -14.50 25.91 -4.76
C LEU A 265 -14.22 27.19 -5.56
N TYR A 266 -13.07 27.84 -5.35
CA TYR A 266 -12.62 28.93 -6.19
C TYR A 266 -12.42 28.48 -7.64
N LEU A 267 -11.71 27.36 -7.90
CA LEU A 267 -11.55 26.84 -9.26
C LEU A 267 -12.87 26.56 -9.97
N ILE A 268 -13.84 26.00 -9.23
CA ILE A 268 -15.14 25.61 -9.79
C ILE A 268 -16.07 26.81 -9.99
N THR A 269 -16.08 27.76 -9.07
CA THR A 269 -17.04 28.87 -9.08
C THR A 269 -16.50 30.20 -9.63
N GLY A 270 -15.20 30.44 -9.48
CA GLY A 270 -14.55 31.71 -9.74
C GLY A 270 -14.84 32.80 -8.69
N GLN A 271 -15.51 32.43 -7.58
CA GLN A 271 -15.87 33.41 -6.54
C GLN A 271 -14.66 33.74 -5.65
N SER A 272 -14.27 35.01 -5.66
CA SER A 272 -13.13 35.52 -4.89
C SER A 272 -13.25 35.35 -3.37
N ALA A 273 -14.46 35.21 -2.84
CA ALA A 273 -14.68 34.96 -1.42
C ALA A 273 -13.96 33.68 -0.94
N TYR A 274 -14.03 32.60 -1.72
CA TYR A 274 -13.33 31.35 -1.42
C TYR A 274 -11.81 31.52 -1.48
N ALA A 275 -11.30 32.16 -2.56
CA ALA A 275 -9.88 32.43 -2.70
C ALA A 275 -9.34 33.30 -1.55
N ASN A 276 -10.06 34.39 -1.21
CA ASN A 276 -9.69 35.26 -0.09
C ASN A 276 -9.59 34.51 1.24
N ARG A 277 -10.52 33.58 1.49
CA ARG A 277 -10.51 32.82 2.74
C ARG A 277 -9.43 31.75 2.73
N ALA A 278 -9.20 31.09 1.58
CA ALA A 278 -8.10 30.14 1.42
C ALA A 278 -6.73 30.81 1.60
N VAL A 279 -6.53 32.00 1.03
CA VAL A 279 -5.29 32.80 1.21
C VAL A 279 -5.03 33.07 2.70
N LYS A 280 -6.06 33.48 3.45
CA LYS A 280 -5.90 33.70 4.91
C LYS A 280 -5.51 32.45 5.67
N GLU A 281 -5.98 31.27 5.25
CA GLU A 281 -5.59 30.02 5.86
C GLU A 281 -4.15 29.66 5.47
N MET A 282 -3.77 29.87 4.20
CA MET A 282 -2.41 29.71 3.69
C MET A 282 -1.43 30.62 4.45
N ASP A 283 -1.75 31.91 4.59
CA ASP A 283 -0.92 32.86 5.36
C ASP A 283 -0.70 32.36 6.79
N ALA A 284 -1.73 31.85 7.42
CA ALA A 284 -1.66 31.34 8.78
C ALA A 284 -0.70 30.12 8.89
N VAL A 285 -0.91 29.07 8.09
CA VAL A 285 -0.10 27.85 8.19
C VAL A 285 1.35 28.06 7.74
N LEU A 286 1.57 28.97 6.77
CA LEU A 286 2.91 29.32 6.30
C LEU A 286 3.67 30.24 7.28
N SER A 287 2.96 30.86 8.25
CA SER A 287 3.55 31.64 9.33
C SER A 287 3.95 30.79 10.54
N PHE A 288 3.59 29.52 10.61
CA PHE A 288 3.96 28.64 11.71
C PHE A 288 5.49 28.51 11.82
N PRO A 289 6.04 28.36 13.03
CA PRO A 289 7.49 28.23 13.23
C PRO A 289 8.04 26.98 12.57
N ASP A 290 7.27 25.92 12.57
CA ASP A 290 7.51 24.63 11.90
C ASP A 290 6.18 23.90 11.65
N TRP A 291 6.25 22.71 11.05
CA TRP A 291 5.13 21.79 10.87
C TRP A 291 5.36 20.46 11.60
N THR A 292 5.97 20.51 12.79
CA THR A 292 6.32 19.33 13.61
C THR A 292 7.04 18.24 12.80
N PRO A 293 8.32 18.46 12.42
CA PRO A 293 9.03 17.54 11.51
C PRO A 293 9.45 16.21 12.15
N ASP A 294 9.28 16.01 13.46
CA ASP A 294 9.78 14.83 14.17
C ASP A 294 9.24 13.51 13.60
N GLN A 295 7.94 13.43 13.33
CA GLN A 295 7.36 12.24 12.66
C GLN A 295 6.97 12.50 11.20
N PHE A 296 7.05 13.72 10.75
CA PHE A 296 6.80 14.19 9.40
C PHE A 296 5.36 14.01 8.87
N LEU A 297 4.42 13.47 9.61
CA LEU A 297 3.04 13.29 9.16
C LEU A 297 2.29 14.61 8.99
N GLU A 298 2.39 15.49 9.98
CA GLU A 298 1.79 16.83 9.94
C GLU A 298 2.46 17.71 8.89
N THR A 299 3.79 17.63 8.81
CA THR A 299 4.57 18.29 7.76
C THR A 299 4.08 17.87 6.37
N SER A 300 3.90 16.58 6.12
CA SER A 300 3.42 16.05 4.85
C SER A 300 1.99 16.47 4.54
N THR A 301 1.11 16.43 5.53
CA THR A 301 -0.30 16.82 5.40
C THR A 301 -0.42 18.29 5.01
N LEU A 302 0.27 19.19 5.72
CA LEU A 302 0.30 20.62 5.41
C LEU A 302 1.02 20.91 4.10
N ALA A 303 2.10 20.17 3.78
CA ALA A 303 2.83 20.32 2.52
C ALA A 303 1.94 20.00 1.31
N THR A 304 1.16 18.93 1.38
CA THR A 304 0.19 18.58 0.32
C THR A 304 -0.89 19.66 0.19
N ALA A 305 -1.50 20.08 1.28
CA ALA A 305 -2.56 21.10 1.24
C ALA A 305 -2.03 22.46 0.76
N ALA A 306 -0.88 22.90 1.23
CA ALA A 306 -0.23 24.12 0.80
C ALA A 306 0.16 24.07 -0.68
N ALA A 307 0.65 22.89 -1.16
CA ALA A 307 0.94 22.67 -2.57
C ALA A 307 -0.30 22.80 -3.45
N LEU A 308 -1.41 22.18 -3.06
CA LEU A 308 -2.68 22.26 -3.77
C LEU A 308 -3.26 23.69 -3.73
N GLY A 309 -3.22 24.32 -2.55
CA GLY A 309 -3.65 25.72 -2.40
C GLY A 309 -2.84 26.67 -3.28
N TYR A 310 -1.52 26.54 -3.29
CA TYR A 310 -0.62 27.31 -4.14
C TYR A 310 -0.94 27.11 -5.62
N ASP A 311 -1.05 25.88 -6.07
CA ASP A 311 -1.28 25.51 -7.46
C ASP A 311 -2.65 25.98 -7.97
N TRP A 312 -3.71 25.74 -7.20
CA TRP A 312 -5.08 26.06 -7.58
C TRP A 312 -5.40 27.56 -7.49
N LEU A 313 -4.72 28.27 -6.59
CA LEU A 313 -4.85 29.73 -6.46
C LEU A 313 -3.80 30.50 -7.27
N TYR A 314 -2.91 29.83 -8.01
CA TYR A 314 -1.75 30.45 -8.67
C TYR A 314 -2.09 31.72 -9.45
N LYS A 315 -3.20 31.72 -10.20
CA LYS A 315 -3.66 32.90 -10.98
C LYS A 315 -4.27 33.99 -10.13
N TYR A 316 -4.71 33.67 -8.92
CA TYR A 316 -5.27 34.62 -7.96
C TYR A 316 -4.19 35.33 -7.15
N LEU A 317 -3.12 34.62 -6.84
CA LEU A 317 -1.98 35.12 -6.06
C LEU A 317 -1.18 36.16 -6.86
N SER A 318 -0.71 37.22 -6.19
CA SER A 318 0.27 38.14 -6.76
C SER A 318 1.61 37.45 -7.01
N ALA A 319 2.49 38.07 -7.81
CA ALA A 319 3.84 37.52 -8.04
C ALA A 319 4.65 37.41 -6.74
N GLU A 320 4.52 38.37 -5.85
CA GLU A 320 5.18 38.42 -4.54
C GLU A 320 4.65 37.29 -3.63
N GLN A 321 3.32 37.10 -3.58
CA GLN A 321 2.73 36.00 -2.81
C GLN A 321 3.17 34.64 -3.34
N ARG A 322 3.22 34.44 -4.65
CA ARG A 322 3.69 33.17 -5.25
C ARG A 322 5.11 32.87 -4.83
N GLN A 323 6.02 33.83 -4.90
CA GLN A 323 7.39 33.65 -4.48
C GLN A 323 7.47 33.32 -2.97
N THR A 324 6.82 34.13 -2.13
CA THR A 324 6.82 33.94 -0.68
C THR A 324 6.25 32.57 -0.28
N TYR A 325 5.15 32.16 -0.90
CA TYR A 325 4.52 30.86 -0.59
C TYR A 325 5.41 29.71 -1.02
N ALA A 326 5.98 29.76 -2.22
CA ALA A 326 6.89 28.73 -2.68
C ALA A 326 8.12 28.58 -1.75
N GLU A 327 8.75 29.70 -1.38
CA GLU A 327 9.89 29.71 -0.44
C GLU A 327 9.51 29.13 0.91
N LYS A 328 8.33 29.48 1.45
CA LYS A 328 7.84 28.99 2.74
C LYS A 328 7.48 27.52 2.71
N ILE A 329 6.79 27.05 1.65
CA ILE A 329 6.49 25.62 1.46
C ILE A 329 7.79 24.82 1.39
N GLN A 330 8.77 25.27 0.60
CA GLN A 330 10.07 24.60 0.53
C GLN A 330 10.81 24.62 1.87
N GLN A 331 10.82 25.75 2.58
CA GLN A 331 11.47 25.88 3.89
C GLN A 331 10.89 24.91 4.94
N LEU A 332 9.55 24.83 5.01
CA LEU A 332 8.84 24.09 6.06
C LEU A 332 8.75 22.58 5.77
N SER A 333 8.88 22.15 4.52
CA SER A 333 8.78 20.74 4.11
C SER A 333 10.00 20.23 3.35
N VAL A 334 10.27 20.73 2.12
CA VAL A 334 11.27 20.18 1.20
C VAL A 334 12.68 20.22 1.80
N ASN A 335 13.07 21.36 2.40
CA ASN A 335 14.40 21.53 2.99
C ASN A 335 14.55 20.68 4.26
N ARG A 336 13.45 20.47 5.02
CA ARG A 336 13.45 19.55 6.15
C ARG A 336 13.64 18.10 5.69
N ALA A 337 12.90 17.68 4.68
CA ALA A 337 13.06 16.34 4.10
C ALA A 337 14.48 16.14 3.54
N ARG A 338 15.07 17.15 2.92
CA ARG A 338 16.44 17.06 2.43
C ARG A 338 17.46 16.77 3.53
N LEU A 339 17.30 17.37 4.71
CA LEU A 339 18.16 17.05 5.86
C LEU A 339 18.03 15.57 6.28
N ALA A 340 16.81 15.01 6.25
CA ALA A 340 16.57 13.60 6.55
C ALA A 340 17.22 12.69 5.51
N TYR A 341 17.04 12.98 4.22
CA TYR A 341 17.66 12.21 3.13
C TYR A 341 19.19 12.24 3.17
N ASP A 342 19.77 13.37 3.55
CA ASP A 342 21.22 13.53 3.73
C ASP A 342 21.76 12.93 5.06
N GLY A 343 20.88 12.38 5.92
CA GLY A 343 21.24 11.87 7.23
C GLY A 343 21.71 12.97 8.22
N LYS A 344 21.23 14.19 8.03
CA LYS A 344 21.58 15.40 8.83
C LYS A 344 20.41 15.97 9.61
N ALA A 345 19.28 15.26 9.66
CA ALA A 345 18.09 15.70 10.38
C ALA A 345 18.36 15.79 11.89
N PRO A 346 18.01 16.90 12.56
CA PRO A 346 18.02 17.00 14.02
C PRO A 346 16.72 16.42 14.64
N PHE A 347 15.94 15.63 13.91
CA PHE A 347 14.67 15.01 14.25
C PHE A 347 14.62 13.60 13.68
N ASP A 348 13.59 12.82 14.04
CA ASP A 348 13.44 11.43 13.58
C ASP A 348 13.28 11.34 12.07
N ASP A 349 14.03 10.44 11.44
CA ASP A 349 14.08 10.28 9.99
C ASP A 349 13.80 8.82 9.52
N PHE A 350 13.23 7.97 10.39
CA PHE A 350 12.91 6.57 10.09
C PHE A 350 11.97 6.40 8.88
N TRP A 351 11.16 7.42 8.58
CA TRP A 351 10.22 7.42 7.46
C TRP A 351 10.91 7.47 6.09
N VAL A 352 12.21 7.72 6.03
CA VAL A 352 13.00 7.71 4.79
C VAL A 352 13.15 6.28 4.25
N ASN A 353 13.30 5.28 5.12
CA ASN A 353 13.50 3.88 4.75
C ASN A 353 12.57 2.98 5.55
N THR A 354 11.28 3.09 5.31
CA THR A 354 10.27 2.29 6.02
C THR A 354 9.33 1.57 5.06
N GLU A 355 8.78 0.47 5.51
CA GLU A 355 7.76 -0.31 4.79
C GLU A 355 6.34 0.02 5.28
N THR A 356 6.20 0.90 6.24
CA THR A 356 4.94 1.33 6.84
C THR A 356 4.29 2.47 6.04
N ASN A 357 3.10 2.87 6.44
CA ASN A 357 2.38 3.99 5.81
C ASN A 357 3.18 5.29 5.75
N TRP A 358 4.11 5.53 6.71
CA TRP A 358 5.00 6.71 6.75
C TRP A 358 5.79 6.89 5.46
N GLY A 359 6.28 5.81 4.85
CA GLY A 359 7.11 5.88 3.66
C GLY A 359 6.41 6.55 2.47
N ILE A 360 5.11 6.32 2.30
CA ILE A 360 4.33 6.99 1.25
C ILE A 360 3.81 8.35 1.72
N ILE A 361 3.29 8.46 2.93
CA ILE A 361 2.69 9.70 3.42
C ILE A 361 3.73 10.81 3.48
N ALA A 362 4.86 10.58 4.16
CA ALA A 362 5.89 11.59 4.33
C ALA A 362 6.50 12.01 2.98
N ASN A 363 6.96 11.04 2.21
CA ASN A 363 7.64 11.31 0.94
C ASN A 363 6.68 11.81 -0.16
N GLY A 364 5.42 11.36 -0.17
CA GLY A 364 4.38 11.84 -1.08
C GLY A 364 4.05 13.32 -0.86
N GLY A 365 3.98 13.76 0.40
CA GLY A 365 3.77 15.18 0.72
C GLY A 365 4.92 16.07 0.27
N VAL A 366 6.15 15.60 0.46
CA VAL A 366 7.36 16.28 -0.06
C VAL A 366 7.31 16.38 -1.59
N ALA A 367 6.97 15.28 -2.26
CA ALA A 367 6.85 15.27 -3.72
C ALA A 367 5.79 16.26 -4.22
N ASN A 368 4.63 16.33 -3.57
CA ASN A 368 3.58 17.28 -3.90
C ASN A 368 4.05 18.74 -3.74
N ALA A 369 4.75 19.06 -2.64
CA ALA A 369 5.32 20.38 -2.42
C ALA A 369 6.34 20.77 -3.52
N ILE A 370 7.21 19.83 -3.89
CA ILE A 370 8.18 20.02 -4.97
C ILE A 370 7.47 20.25 -6.31
N LEU A 371 6.53 19.39 -6.66
CA LEU A 371 5.80 19.48 -7.93
C LEU A 371 4.99 20.79 -8.03
N ALA A 372 4.54 21.35 -6.90
CA ALA A 372 3.88 22.65 -6.85
C ALA A 372 4.82 23.83 -7.09
N THR A 373 6.04 23.79 -6.54
CA THR A 373 6.90 24.96 -6.37
C THR A 373 8.24 24.88 -7.10
N ALA A 374 8.42 23.87 -7.96
CA ALA A 374 9.70 23.57 -8.60
C ALA A 374 10.23 24.65 -9.57
N GLU A 375 9.43 25.66 -9.95
CA GLU A 375 9.91 26.82 -10.67
C GLU A 375 10.89 27.68 -9.86
N TYR A 376 10.87 27.54 -8.55
CA TYR A 376 11.85 28.13 -7.64
C TYR A 376 12.82 27.03 -7.16
N ASN A 377 14.14 27.23 -7.35
CA ASN A 377 15.19 26.26 -6.98
C ASN A 377 15.05 24.88 -7.68
N THR A 378 14.80 24.89 -8.98
CA THR A 378 14.46 23.68 -9.77
C THR A 378 15.44 22.51 -9.56
N ASP A 379 16.75 22.74 -9.57
CA ASP A 379 17.74 21.67 -9.46
C ASP A 379 17.74 21.01 -8.08
N GLU A 380 17.63 21.78 -7.01
CA GLU A 380 17.49 21.33 -5.64
C GLU A 380 16.19 20.54 -5.45
N CYS A 381 15.10 21.04 -6.02
CA CYS A 381 13.80 20.38 -6.02
C CYS A 381 13.89 19.01 -6.72
N MET A 382 14.51 18.93 -7.89
CA MET A 382 14.62 17.66 -8.62
C MET A 382 15.52 16.64 -7.91
N GLN A 383 16.60 17.10 -7.27
CA GLN A 383 17.42 16.24 -6.43
C GLN A 383 16.63 15.66 -5.25
N THR A 384 15.86 16.51 -4.58
CA THR A 384 15.03 16.09 -3.42
C THR A 384 13.86 15.20 -3.87
N LEU A 385 13.25 15.48 -5.03
CA LEU A 385 12.22 14.60 -5.61
C LEU A 385 12.77 13.20 -5.92
N ASN A 386 13.99 13.12 -6.49
CA ASN A 386 14.64 11.83 -6.71
C ASN A 386 14.74 11.01 -5.41
N TYR A 387 15.15 11.63 -4.31
CA TYR A 387 15.23 10.95 -3.02
C TYR A 387 13.85 10.52 -2.49
N ALA A 388 12.84 11.39 -2.58
CA ALA A 388 11.48 11.08 -2.15
C ALA A 388 10.89 9.88 -2.91
N LEU A 389 11.06 9.84 -4.24
CA LEU A 389 10.60 8.72 -5.06
C LEU A 389 11.30 7.40 -4.67
N ARG A 390 12.60 7.44 -4.42
CA ARG A 390 13.38 6.26 -4.00
C ARG A 390 13.01 5.79 -2.60
N ALA A 391 12.73 6.69 -1.68
CA ALA A 391 12.29 6.37 -0.32
C ALA A 391 10.95 5.62 -0.33
N MET A 392 10.03 5.98 -1.22
CA MET A 392 8.74 5.31 -1.35
C MET A 392 8.83 3.87 -1.86
N GLU A 393 9.89 3.49 -2.58
CA GLU A 393 10.06 2.13 -3.15
C GLU A 393 9.92 1.03 -2.08
N TYR A 394 10.38 1.27 -0.85
CA TYR A 394 10.31 0.31 0.25
C TYR A 394 8.87 0.00 0.67
N THR A 395 8.04 1.02 0.74
CA THR A 395 6.61 0.84 1.07
C THR A 395 5.85 0.23 -0.11
N TRP A 396 6.20 0.60 -1.35
CA TRP A 396 5.61 0.00 -2.56
C TRP A 396 5.75 -1.52 -2.59
N TYR A 397 6.87 -2.04 -2.08
CA TYR A 397 7.12 -3.47 -2.01
C TYR A 397 6.01 -4.25 -1.27
N ARG A 398 5.31 -3.61 -0.33
CA ARG A 398 4.24 -4.23 0.47
C ARG A 398 2.91 -4.42 -0.23
N PHE A 399 2.70 -3.87 -1.42
CA PHE A 399 1.44 -4.10 -2.15
C PHE A 399 1.34 -5.50 -2.75
N ALA A 400 2.47 -6.14 -3.07
CA ALA A 400 2.48 -7.49 -3.60
C ALA A 400 2.23 -8.52 -2.47
N PRO A 401 1.59 -9.66 -2.79
CA PRO A 401 1.15 -10.05 -4.15
C PRO A 401 -0.26 -9.57 -4.51
N ASP A 402 -1.09 -9.13 -3.58
CA ASP A 402 -2.55 -9.08 -3.71
C ASP A 402 -3.21 -7.81 -3.15
N GLY A 403 -2.43 -6.79 -2.83
CA GLY A 403 -2.94 -5.49 -2.38
C GLY A 403 -3.43 -5.46 -0.93
N ALA A 404 -3.04 -6.43 -0.11
CA ALA A 404 -3.28 -6.36 1.32
C ALA A 404 -2.45 -5.27 1.99
N TRP A 405 -2.89 -4.83 3.16
CA TRP A 405 -2.13 -3.89 3.97
C TRP A 405 -1.87 -4.41 5.38
N HIS A 406 -0.62 -4.62 5.70
CA HIS A 406 -0.17 -5.29 6.92
C HIS A 406 -0.40 -4.50 8.22
N GLU A 407 -0.73 -3.21 8.16
CA GLU A 407 -1.05 -2.39 9.33
C GLU A 407 -2.57 -2.35 9.62
N GLY A 408 -3.39 -3.12 8.89
CA GLY A 408 -4.82 -3.17 9.06
C GLY A 408 -5.60 -2.09 8.28
N ILE A 409 -6.93 -2.20 8.33
CA ILE A 409 -7.84 -1.43 7.50
C ILE A 409 -7.82 0.09 7.79
N GLY A 410 -7.60 0.49 9.05
CA GLY A 410 -7.53 1.90 9.43
C GLY A 410 -6.35 2.62 8.79
N TYR A 411 -5.17 2.00 8.85
CA TYR A 411 -3.94 2.52 8.22
C TYR A 411 -3.96 2.38 6.70
N TRP A 412 -4.63 1.35 6.17
CA TRP A 412 -4.93 1.25 4.75
C TRP A 412 -5.65 2.49 4.22
N ALA A 413 -6.74 2.92 4.88
CA ALA A 413 -7.52 4.07 4.46
C ALA A 413 -6.71 5.38 4.54
N TYR A 414 -5.98 5.56 5.64
CA TYR A 414 -5.13 6.73 5.85
C TYR A 414 -4.04 6.85 4.79
N MET A 415 -3.35 5.74 4.51
CA MET A 415 -2.30 5.74 3.49
C MET A 415 -2.87 5.91 2.08
N LEU A 416 -3.97 5.22 1.73
CA LEU A 416 -4.56 5.29 0.40
C LEU A 416 -4.97 6.73 0.02
N GLY A 417 -5.55 7.50 0.95
CA GLY A 417 -5.90 8.90 0.70
C GLY A 417 -4.66 9.75 0.34
N HIS A 418 -3.57 9.60 1.08
CA HIS A 418 -2.30 10.31 0.81
C HIS A 418 -1.62 9.81 -0.47
N MET A 419 -1.57 8.49 -0.68
CA MET A 419 -1.01 7.87 -1.87
C MET A 419 -1.72 8.34 -3.14
N ALA A 420 -3.04 8.33 -3.14
CA ALA A 420 -3.85 8.76 -4.28
C ALA A 420 -3.62 10.25 -4.61
N LYS A 421 -3.50 11.11 -3.59
CA LYS A 421 -3.12 12.53 -3.79
C LYS A 421 -1.75 12.64 -4.44
N PHE A 422 -0.74 11.92 -3.95
CA PHE A 422 0.60 11.92 -4.54
C PHE A 422 0.57 11.41 -6.00
N MET A 423 0.01 10.22 -6.23
CA MET A 423 -0.03 9.61 -7.57
C MET A 423 -0.79 10.49 -8.58
N SER A 424 -1.91 11.08 -8.17
CA SER A 424 -2.68 12.01 -9.01
C SER A 424 -1.91 13.28 -9.35
N CYS A 425 -1.22 13.87 -8.38
CA CYS A 425 -0.36 15.04 -8.60
C CYS A 425 0.81 14.71 -9.51
N TYR A 426 1.50 13.59 -9.26
CA TYR A 426 2.63 13.13 -10.07
C TYR A 426 2.20 12.87 -11.51
N ARG A 427 1.12 12.12 -11.71
CA ARG A 427 0.60 11.78 -13.05
C ARG A 427 0.31 13.02 -13.90
N ILE A 428 -0.29 14.04 -13.32
CA ILE A 428 -0.61 15.28 -14.06
C ILE A 428 0.63 16.14 -14.28
N ALA A 429 1.49 16.29 -13.28
CA ALA A 429 2.68 17.12 -13.39
C ALA A 429 3.74 16.50 -14.31
N MET A 430 3.95 15.19 -14.21
CA MET A 430 5.00 14.46 -14.92
C MET A 430 4.53 13.84 -16.24
N GLY A 431 3.23 13.77 -16.49
CA GLY A 431 2.63 13.21 -17.71
C GLY A 431 2.59 11.69 -17.76
N GLU A 432 2.95 11.01 -16.68
CA GLU A 432 2.88 9.55 -16.54
C GLU A 432 2.59 9.16 -15.08
N GLY A 433 2.09 7.93 -14.86
CA GLY A 433 1.88 7.38 -13.52
C GLY A 433 3.18 6.97 -12.82
N PHE A 434 3.17 6.96 -11.49
CA PHE A 434 4.28 6.45 -10.68
C PHE A 434 4.01 5.00 -10.27
N ALA A 435 4.75 4.07 -10.85
CA ALA A 435 4.74 2.65 -10.46
C ALA A 435 3.33 2.00 -10.41
N GLU A 436 2.41 2.47 -11.25
CA GLU A 436 1.00 2.01 -11.28
C GLU A 436 0.86 0.54 -11.68
N ASN A 437 1.86 -0.01 -12.36
CA ASN A 437 1.91 -1.42 -12.76
C ASN A 437 2.56 -2.33 -11.69
N TYR A 438 2.85 -1.84 -10.46
CA TYR A 438 3.39 -2.70 -9.41
C TYR A 438 2.37 -3.76 -9.00
N ARG A 439 2.85 -5.01 -8.83
CA ARG A 439 2.01 -6.14 -8.47
C ARG A 439 1.19 -5.86 -7.21
N GLY A 440 -0.11 -6.11 -7.26
CA GLY A 440 -1.05 -5.95 -6.15
C GLY A 440 -1.63 -4.55 -6.00
N LEU A 441 -1.06 -3.52 -6.63
CA LEU A 441 -1.60 -2.16 -6.49
C LEU A 441 -2.99 -2.01 -7.12
N ASP A 442 -3.27 -2.71 -8.21
CA ASP A 442 -4.58 -2.82 -8.84
C ASP A 442 -5.65 -3.46 -7.93
N ARG A 443 -5.20 -4.29 -6.97
CA ARG A 443 -6.06 -4.97 -5.98
C ARG A 443 -6.16 -4.21 -4.65
N TYR A 444 -5.31 -3.21 -4.43
CA TYR A 444 -5.23 -2.50 -3.16
C TYR A 444 -6.55 -1.85 -2.73
N GLY A 445 -7.35 -1.35 -3.68
CA GLY A 445 -8.69 -0.80 -3.43
C GLY A 445 -9.71 -1.82 -2.92
N TYR A 446 -9.49 -3.10 -3.21
CA TYR A 446 -10.39 -4.19 -2.79
C TYR A 446 -10.16 -4.67 -1.36
N PHE A 447 -9.00 -4.40 -0.77
CA PHE A 447 -8.71 -4.83 0.61
C PHE A 447 -9.82 -4.42 1.57
N GLN A 448 -10.20 -3.15 1.59
CA GLN A 448 -11.30 -2.66 2.42
C GLN A 448 -12.64 -3.33 2.08
N CYS A 449 -12.93 -3.60 0.82
CA CYS A 449 -14.20 -4.20 0.43
C CYS A 449 -14.42 -5.54 1.15
N TYR A 450 -13.39 -6.37 1.21
CA TYR A 450 -13.44 -7.67 1.87
C TYR A 450 -13.36 -7.60 3.39
N MET A 451 -12.72 -6.55 3.93
CA MET A 451 -12.57 -6.33 5.37
C MET A 451 -13.79 -5.65 6.01
N MET A 452 -14.75 -5.19 5.22
CA MET A 452 -16.02 -4.64 5.72
C MET A 452 -17.11 -5.72 5.73
N GLY A 453 -17.74 -5.91 6.88
CA GLY A 453 -18.92 -6.77 7.00
C GLY A 453 -20.17 -6.17 6.35
N PRO A 454 -21.20 -6.98 6.08
CA PRO A 454 -22.50 -6.50 5.57
C PRO A 454 -23.21 -5.58 6.57
N ASP A 455 -22.90 -5.70 7.86
CA ASP A 455 -23.33 -4.83 8.96
C ASP A 455 -22.68 -3.41 8.92
N GLY A 456 -21.77 -3.16 7.99
CA GLY A 456 -21.07 -1.89 7.81
C GLY A 456 -19.92 -1.63 8.77
N LEU A 457 -19.51 -2.66 9.53
CA LEU A 457 -18.36 -2.59 10.44
C LEU A 457 -17.16 -3.34 9.85
N PRO A 458 -15.91 -2.88 10.11
CA PRO A 458 -14.71 -3.59 9.67
C PRO A 458 -14.45 -4.85 10.49
N ASP A 459 -13.52 -5.68 10.03
CA ASP A 459 -12.95 -6.75 10.86
C ASP A 459 -12.14 -6.19 12.03
N ASN A 460 -11.77 -4.95 11.96
CA ASN A 460 -11.05 -4.13 12.95
C ASN A 460 -9.87 -4.82 13.65
N PHE A 461 -9.22 -5.77 12.96
CA PHE A 461 -7.96 -6.34 13.40
C PHE A 461 -6.87 -5.27 13.49
N HIS A 462 -5.81 -5.55 14.25
CA HIS A 462 -4.75 -4.57 14.53
C HIS A 462 -5.27 -3.31 15.25
N ASP A 463 -4.64 -2.17 15.02
CA ASP A 463 -5.06 -0.88 15.60
C ASP A 463 -6.19 -0.19 14.82
N ALA A 464 -7.18 -0.95 14.37
CA ALA A 464 -8.35 -0.39 13.70
C ALA A 464 -9.47 -0.06 14.68
N ASP A 465 -10.22 1.00 14.37
CA ASP A 465 -11.43 1.38 15.10
C ASP A 465 -12.64 0.55 14.61
N SER A 466 -13.69 0.47 15.43
CA SER A 466 -14.94 -0.25 15.09
C SER A 466 -15.93 0.63 14.32
N GLU A 467 -15.45 1.60 13.57
CA GLU A 467 -16.27 2.49 12.75
C GLU A 467 -16.14 2.13 11.27
N ASN A 468 -17.11 2.58 10.47
CA ASN A 468 -17.07 2.38 9.03
C ASN A 468 -15.83 3.04 8.43
N VAL A 469 -14.98 2.24 7.79
CA VAL A 469 -13.71 2.68 7.19
C VAL A 469 -13.90 2.95 5.71
N GLN A 470 -13.48 4.12 5.24
CA GLN A 470 -13.66 4.56 3.86
C GLN A 470 -12.43 5.35 3.39
N SER A 471 -12.15 5.31 2.09
CA SER A 471 -11.14 6.16 1.46
C SER A 471 -11.58 6.62 0.08
N GLU A 472 -11.47 7.93 -0.17
CA GLU A 472 -11.68 8.55 -1.48
C GLU A 472 -10.69 8.05 -2.54
N GLY A 473 -9.55 7.53 -2.11
CA GLY A 473 -8.53 6.94 -2.98
C GLY A 473 -9.02 5.71 -3.76
N GLN A 474 -10.12 5.06 -3.33
CA GLN A 474 -10.75 3.99 -4.13
C GLN A 474 -11.25 4.52 -5.48
N PHE A 475 -11.81 5.73 -5.54
CA PHE A 475 -12.19 6.33 -6.82
C PHE A 475 -10.98 6.59 -7.73
N PHE A 476 -9.85 6.99 -7.14
CA PHE A 476 -8.60 7.17 -7.89
C PHE A 476 -8.13 5.85 -8.50
N LEU A 477 -8.01 4.79 -7.70
CA LEU A 477 -7.59 3.47 -8.19
C LEU A 477 -8.55 2.94 -9.24
N ALA A 478 -9.86 3.03 -8.99
CA ALA A 478 -10.88 2.62 -9.96
C ALA A 478 -10.73 3.36 -11.30
N SER A 479 -10.45 4.67 -11.27
CA SER A 479 -10.23 5.47 -12.48
C SER A 479 -8.93 5.07 -13.20
N VAL A 480 -7.84 4.84 -12.47
CA VAL A 480 -6.54 4.46 -13.05
C VAL A 480 -6.61 3.13 -13.77
N TYR A 481 -7.28 2.13 -13.17
CA TYR A 481 -7.37 0.78 -13.71
C TYR A 481 -8.62 0.53 -14.57
N GLY A 482 -9.49 1.51 -14.75
CA GLY A 482 -10.75 1.35 -15.49
C GLY A 482 -11.74 0.42 -14.80
N ASP A 483 -11.69 0.33 -13.47
CA ASP A 483 -12.45 -0.62 -12.66
C ASP A 483 -13.84 -0.08 -12.31
N SER A 484 -14.83 -0.49 -13.07
CA SER A 484 -16.22 -0.07 -12.89
C SER A 484 -16.87 -0.67 -11.63
N GLU A 485 -16.41 -1.83 -11.15
CA GLU A 485 -16.97 -2.46 -9.95
C GLU A 485 -16.50 -1.78 -8.67
N LEU A 486 -15.21 -1.47 -8.56
CA LEU A 486 -14.67 -0.70 -7.44
C LEU A 486 -15.26 0.73 -7.42
N MET A 487 -15.41 1.35 -8.61
CA MET A 487 -16.07 2.66 -8.76
C MET A 487 -17.50 2.63 -8.20
N ARG A 488 -18.26 1.60 -8.55
CA ARG A 488 -19.64 1.39 -8.10
C ARG A 488 -19.69 1.11 -6.61
N TYR A 489 -18.83 0.24 -6.11
CA TYR A 489 -18.77 -0.10 -4.69
C TYR A 489 -18.58 1.16 -3.84
N ARG A 490 -17.54 1.96 -4.09
CA ARG A 490 -17.28 3.19 -3.35
C ARG A 490 -18.47 4.16 -3.41
N ARG A 491 -19.06 4.38 -4.59
CA ARG A 491 -20.25 5.22 -4.73
C ARG A 491 -21.42 4.73 -3.88
N THR A 492 -21.68 3.42 -3.90
CA THR A 492 -22.77 2.81 -3.10
C THR A 492 -22.53 3.00 -1.61
N GLN A 493 -21.27 2.85 -1.16
CA GLN A 493 -20.92 3.10 0.25
C GLN A 493 -21.17 4.56 0.64
N MET A 494 -20.80 5.51 -0.21
CA MET A 494 -21.05 6.94 0.05
C MET A 494 -22.53 7.25 0.21
N ASP A 495 -23.40 6.62 -0.56
CA ASP A 495 -24.85 6.83 -0.44
C ASP A 495 -25.45 6.07 0.78
N LYS A 496 -25.07 4.81 0.99
CA LYS A 496 -25.57 3.97 2.06
C LYS A 496 -25.29 4.56 3.44
N TYR A 497 -24.07 5.09 3.64
CA TYR A 497 -23.63 5.62 4.93
C TYR A 497 -23.63 7.14 5.00
N ASP A 498 -24.22 7.82 4.02
CA ASP A 498 -24.28 9.29 3.87
C ASP A 498 -22.92 9.98 4.10
N ILE A 499 -21.86 9.38 3.54
CA ILE A 499 -20.48 9.83 3.74
C ILE A 499 -20.33 11.26 3.21
N GLU A 500 -19.70 12.10 4.03
CA GLU A 500 -19.43 13.48 3.66
C GLU A 500 -18.37 13.54 2.56
N PRO A 501 -18.66 14.15 1.39
CA PRO A 501 -17.72 14.14 0.27
C PRO A 501 -16.52 15.04 0.51
N LEU A 502 -15.36 14.57 0.08
CA LEU A 502 -14.14 15.34 -0.05
C LEU A 502 -14.02 15.91 -1.47
N VAL A 503 -13.10 16.84 -1.64
CA VAL A 503 -12.75 17.41 -2.96
C VAL A 503 -12.36 16.31 -3.94
N GLN A 504 -11.63 15.33 -3.46
CA GLN A 504 -11.11 14.20 -4.20
C GLN A 504 -12.21 13.30 -4.77
N ASP A 505 -13.30 13.09 -4.04
CA ASP A 505 -14.46 12.33 -4.54
C ASP A 505 -15.05 12.96 -5.81
N LEU A 506 -15.06 14.29 -5.92
CA LEU A 506 -15.53 14.97 -7.12
C LEU A 506 -14.50 14.94 -8.27
N ILE A 507 -13.23 14.92 -7.94
CA ILE A 507 -12.14 14.90 -8.92
C ILE A 507 -12.01 13.52 -9.55
N TRP A 508 -12.00 12.46 -8.73
CA TRP A 508 -11.65 11.10 -9.17
C TRP A 508 -12.84 10.23 -9.57
N TYR A 509 -14.07 10.64 -9.23
CA TYR A 509 -15.26 9.92 -9.71
C TYR A 509 -15.40 10.02 -11.23
N ASP A 510 -15.22 8.89 -11.90
CA ASP A 510 -15.36 8.77 -13.34
C ASP A 510 -16.77 8.30 -13.71
N THR A 511 -17.54 9.21 -14.26
CA THR A 511 -18.93 8.94 -14.67
C THR A 511 -19.03 7.95 -15.83
N SER A 512 -17.96 7.74 -16.60
CA SER A 512 -17.96 6.78 -17.72
C SER A 512 -17.85 5.33 -17.25
N LEU A 513 -17.30 5.11 -16.04
CA LEU A 513 -17.20 3.79 -15.40
C LEU A 513 -18.41 3.46 -14.51
N SER A 514 -19.31 4.41 -14.30
CA SER A 514 -20.43 4.25 -13.37
C SER A 514 -21.68 3.78 -14.06
N ASP A 515 -22.01 2.49 -13.95
CA ASP A 515 -23.36 1.97 -14.18
C ASP A 515 -24.17 2.09 -12.88
N GLU A 516 -25.20 2.97 -12.88
CA GLU A 516 -25.97 3.29 -11.69
C GLU A 516 -26.91 2.15 -11.25
N THR A 517 -27.14 1.16 -12.10
CA THR A 517 -28.17 0.12 -11.90
C THR A 517 -27.62 -1.27 -11.58
N ALA A 518 -26.32 -1.48 -11.77
CA ALA A 518 -25.75 -2.81 -11.59
C ALA A 518 -25.41 -3.10 -10.12
N GLU A 519 -25.59 -4.36 -9.72
CA GLU A 519 -25.22 -4.89 -8.41
C GLU A 519 -23.71 -5.07 -8.26
N ILE A 520 -23.21 -5.13 -7.03
CA ILE A 520 -21.83 -5.51 -6.72
C ILE A 520 -21.66 -7.01 -6.99
N ARG A 521 -20.61 -7.38 -7.74
CA ARG A 521 -20.35 -8.75 -8.20
C ARG A 521 -18.93 -9.21 -7.90
N PHE A 522 -18.35 -8.79 -6.78
CA PHE A 522 -17.07 -9.33 -6.34
C PHE A 522 -17.20 -10.82 -6.00
N ASP A 523 -16.10 -11.53 -6.06
CA ASP A 523 -16.04 -12.90 -5.54
C ASP A 523 -16.43 -12.92 -4.06
N ASN A 524 -17.14 -13.96 -3.66
CA ASN A 524 -17.61 -14.08 -2.26
C ASN A 524 -16.50 -14.49 -1.30
N ILE A 525 -15.35 -14.90 -1.80
CA ILE A 525 -14.23 -15.42 -1.02
C ILE A 525 -12.96 -14.72 -1.49
N SER A 526 -12.18 -14.23 -0.55
CA SER A 526 -10.85 -13.69 -0.81
C SER A 526 -9.84 -14.20 0.22
N TYR A 527 -8.63 -14.46 -0.25
CA TYR A 527 -7.48 -14.76 0.58
C TYR A 527 -6.34 -13.81 0.23
N PHE A 528 -5.97 -12.98 1.18
CA PHE A 528 -4.85 -12.05 1.08
C PHE A 528 -3.60 -12.70 1.69
N ARG A 529 -2.69 -13.14 0.82
CA ARG A 529 -1.52 -13.94 1.20
C ARG A 529 -0.44 -13.13 1.92
N GLU A 530 -0.33 -11.83 1.64
CA GLU A 530 0.66 -10.99 2.36
C GLU A 530 0.37 -10.91 3.85
N THR A 531 -0.90 -10.86 4.22
CA THR A 531 -1.36 -10.75 5.62
C THR A 531 -1.94 -12.05 6.17
N GLU A 532 -1.96 -13.12 5.37
CA GLU A 532 -2.59 -14.41 5.72
C GLU A 532 -4.06 -14.24 6.19
N LEU A 533 -4.78 -13.31 5.55
CA LEU A 533 -6.14 -12.92 5.90
C LEU A 533 -7.14 -13.52 4.91
N VAL A 534 -8.20 -14.14 5.42
CA VAL A 534 -9.26 -14.76 4.64
C VAL A 534 -10.59 -14.12 4.96
N SER A 535 -11.33 -13.75 3.90
CA SER A 535 -12.71 -13.27 4.00
C SER A 535 -13.64 -14.20 3.22
N MET A 536 -14.75 -14.60 3.82
CA MET A 536 -15.78 -15.43 3.23
C MET A 536 -17.14 -14.80 3.49
N ARG A 537 -17.96 -14.60 2.45
CA ARG A 537 -19.32 -14.04 2.59
C ARG A 537 -20.33 -14.73 1.71
N GLU A 538 -21.58 -14.69 2.11
CA GLU A 538 -22.71 -15.22 1.37
C GLU A 538 -23.03 -14.38 0.12
N GLY A 539 -22.97 -13.05 0.25
CA GLY A 539 -23.28 -12.13 -0.83
C GLY A 539 -22.91 -10.68 -0.51
N TRP A 540 -23.05 -9.83 -1.53
CA TRP A 540 -22.61 -8.42 -1.47
C TRP A 540 -23.74 -7.39 -1.36
N ASN A 541 -24.97 -7.79 -1.72
CA ASN A 541 -26.09 -6.86 -1.85
C ASN A 541 -27.19 -7.08 -0.77
N ASP A 542 -26.88 -7.85 0.26
CA ASP A 542 -27.75 -8.12 1.41
C ASP A 542 -27.01 -7.78 2.72
N GLU A 543 -27.56 -6.86 3.50
CA GLU A 543 -27.01 -6.46 4.80
C GLU A 543 -27.17 -7.54 5.88
N ASN A 544 -28.04 -8.53 5.65
CA ASN A 544 -28.22 -9.67 6.53
C ASN A 544 -27.37 -10.89 6.15
N ALA A 545 -26.62 -10.79 5.04
CA ALA A 545 -25.73 -11.86 4.58
C ALA A 545 -24.74 -12.26 5.67
N SER A 546 -24.34 -13.51 5.68
CA SER A 546 -23.28 -13.97 6.57
C SER A 546 -21.92 -13.53 6.05
N TRP A 547 -21.00 -13.26 6.97
CA TRP A 547 -19.63 -12.87 6.69
C TRP A 547 -18.71 -13.32 7.82
N LEU A 548 -17.56 -13.88 7.41
CA LEU A 548 -16.47 -14.33 8.26
C LEU A 548 -15.17 -13.70 7.75
N SER A 549 -14.40 -13.09 8.65
CA SER A 549 -13.00 -12.72 8.41
C SER A 549 -12.12 -13.30 9.52
N PHE A 550 -10.95 -13.82 9.17
CA PHE A 550 -9.94 -14.32 10.10
C PHE A 550 -8.54 -14.19 9.50
N HIS A 551 -7.52 -14.17 10.34
CA HIS A 551 -6.15 -14.05 9.86
C HIS A 551 -5.15 -14.95 10.62
N GLY A 552 -4.00 -15.17 9.97
CA GLY A 552 -2.78 -15.73 10.51
C GLY A 552 -1.67 -14.67 10.58
N GLY A 553 -0.67 -14.80 9.73
CA GLY A 553 0.39 -13.81 9.56
C GLY A 553 1.46 -13.79 10.65
N THR A 554 2.18 -12.69 10.75
CA THR A 554 3.13 -12.36 11.82
C THR A 554 2.50 -11.44 12.83
N LEU A 555 3.08 -11.36 14.04
CA LEU A 555 2.59 -10.51 15.14
C LEU A 555 3.63 -9.45 15.55
N SER A 556 4.65 -9.20 14.71
CA SER A 556 5.79 -8.34 15.04
C SER A 556 5.71 -6.92 14.46
N GLY A 557 4.72 -6.63 13.61
CA GLY A 557 4.50 -5.31 13.01
C GLY A 557 4.15 -4.22 14.04
N ALA A 558 4.25 -2.98 13.64
CA ALA A 558 4.08 -1.82 14.53
C ALA A 558 2.67 -1.75 15.15
N HIS A 559 1.67 -2.20 14.42
CA HIS A 559 0.25 -2.14 14.79
C HIS A 559 -0.36 -3.51 15.09
N ASP A 560 0.45 -4.59 15.06
CA ASP A 560 -0.03 -5.94 15.30
C ASP A 560 -0.41 -6.16 16.75
N HIS A 561 -1.44 -6.99 16.96
CA HIS A 561 -1.86 -7.54 18.22
C HIS A 561 -1.34 -8.98 18.40
N ILE A 562 -1.57 -9.60 19.55
CA ILE A 562 -1.22 -11.01 19.79
C ILE A 562 -2.47 -11.85 19.50
N ASP A 563 -2.81 -12.02 18.22
CA ASP A 563 -4.14 -12.41 17.78
C ASP A 563 -4.19 -13.38 16.61
N ALA A 564 -3.07 -14.06 16.27
CA ALA A 564 -3.07 -15.05 15.19
C ALA A 564 -4.17 -16.11 15.40
N GLY A 565 -5.00 -16.31 14.37
CA GLY A 565 -6.15 -17.18 14.40
C GLY A 565 -7.43 -16.55 14.98
N THR A 566 -7.42 -15.25 15.30
CA THR A 566 -8.66 -14.52 15.65
C THR A 566 -9.61 -14.43 14.45
N PHE A 567 -10.89 -14.18 14.73
CA PHE A 567 -11.91 -14.07 13.70
C PHE A 567 -13.03 -13.13 14.12
N VAL A 568 -13.73 -12.60 13.14
CA VAL A 568 -15.01 -11.90 13.31
C VAL A 568 -16.08 -12.61 12.49
N TYR A 569 -17.33 -12.60 12.96
CA TYR A 569 -18.45 -13.22 12.27
C TYR A 569 -19.72 -12.38 12.42
N ALA A 570 -20.37 -12.12 11.29
CA ALA A 570 -21.65 -11.40 11.23
C ALA A 570 -22.67 -12.22 10.42
N ILE A 571 -23.94 -12.15 10.81
CA ILE A 571 -25.09 -12.72 10.11
C ILE A 571 -26.38 -12.07 10.61
N GLY A 572 -27.36 -11.88 9.73
CA GLY A 572 -28.67 -11.31 10.11
C GLY A 572 -28.58 -9.84 10.55
N GLY A 573 -27.60 -9.09 10.04
CA GLY A 573 -27.34 -7.70 10.40
C GLY A 573 -26.66 -7.51 11.76
N GLU A 574 -26.26 -8.59 12.44
CA GLU A 574 -25.65 -8.55 13.77
C GLU A 574 -24.25 -9.16 13.76
N ARG A 575 -23.34 -8.57 14.55
CA ARG A 575 -21.97 -9.07 14.75
C ARG A 575 -21.94 -10.03 15.95
N TRP A 576 -21.80 -11.33 15.72
CA TRP A 576 -21.81 -12.38 16.73
C TRP A 576 -20.46 -12.67 17.36
N ALA A 577 -19.39 -12.63 16.57
CA ALA A 577 -18.04 -12.65 17.08
C ALA A 577 -17.39 -11.31 16.73
N ILE A 578 -16.92 -10.60 17.76
CA ILE A 578 -16.33 -9.26 17.64
C ILE A 578 -14.83 -9.32 17.86
N ASP A 579 -14.10 -8.38 17.30
CA ASP A 579 -12.78 -7.97 17.77
C ASP A 579 -12.89 -6.66 18.53
N LEU A 580 -12.02 -6.43 19.52
CA LEU A 580 -12.04 -5.21 20.33
C LEU A 580 -11.30 -4.05 19.67
N GLY A 581 -10.48 -4.36 18.64
CA GLY A 581 -9.70 -3.39 17.88
C GLY A 581 -8.71 -2.59 18.72
N LYS A 582 -8.42 -1.40 18.27
CA LYS A 582 -7.47 -0.47 18.90
C LYS A 582 -7.77 -0.20 20.37
N ASP A 583 -6.74 -0.31 21.21
CA ASP A 583 -6.86 0.13 22.61
C ASP A 583 -6.64 1.65 22.70
N PRO A 584 -7.64 2.42 23.17
CA PRO A 584 -7.52 3.89 23.24
C PRO A 584 -6.41 4.35 24.19
N LEU A 585 -6.04 3.54 25.19
CA LEU A 585 -4.97 3.88 26.13
C LEU A 585 -3.59 3.69 25.52
N ARG A 586 -3.45 2.89 24.49
CA ARG A 586 -2.17 2.65 23.79
C ARG A 586 -1.54 3.94 23.27
N TYR A 587 -2.36 4.89 22.82
CA TYR A 587 -1.93 6.15 22.21
C TYR A 587 -2.12 7.37 23.11
N ALA A 588 -2.50 7.17 24.37
CA ALA A 588 -2.61 8.27 25.31
C ALA A 588 -1.19 8.74 25.74
N ALA A 589 -0.82 9.95 25.33
CA ALA A 589 0.52 10.50 25.55
C ALA A 589 0.90 10.62 27.06
N ASP A 590 -0.10 10.67 27.93
CA ASP A 590 0.03 10.74 29.38
C ASP A 590 -0.20 9.38 30.07
N ASN A 591 -0.25 8.27 29.30
CA ASN A 591 -0.45 6.95 29.87
C ASN A 591 0.75 6.55 30.74
N PRO A 592 0.57 6.39 32.08
CA PRO A 592 1.68 6.05 32.96
C PRO A 592 2.34 4.70 32.64
N ALA A 593 1.60 3.76 32.06
CA ALA A 593 2.12 2.45 31.70
C ALA A 593 3.12 2.56 30.53
N ILE A 594 2.81 3.31 29.48
CA ILE A 594 3.73 3.57 28.37
C ILE A 594 4.98 4.29 28.88
N ASN A 595 4.81 5.33 29.72
CA ASN A 595 5.91 6.06 30.32
C ASN A 595 6.77 5.21 31.26
N ALA A 596 6.22 4.12 31.81
CA ALA A 596 6.93 3.13 32.61
C ALA A 596 7.61 2.03 31.76
N GLY A 597 7.56 2.12 30.43
CA GLY A 597 8.21 1.16 29.52
C GLY A 597 7.41 -0.11 29.24
N TYR A 598 6.11 -0.15 29.53
CA TYR A 598 5.25 -1.23 29.13
C TYR A 598 5.13 -1.30 27.62
N SER A 599 5.21 -2.50 27.08
CA SER A 599 4.96 -2.76 25.65
C SER A 599 3.51 -2.44 25.32
N VAL A 600 3.28 -1.85 24.14
CA VAL A 600 1.93 -1.62 23.61
C VAL A 600 1.09 -2.90 23.51
N ARG A 601 1.74 -4.07 23.40
CA ARG A 601 1.11 -5.40 23.38
C ARG A 601 0.71 -5.94 24.76
N GLU A 602 0.92 -5.18 25.83
CA GLU A 602 0.48 -5.57 27.18
C GLU A 602 -0.92 -5.10 27.54
N PHE A 603 -1.52 -4.24 26.72
CA PHE A 603 -2.91 -3.82 26.88
C PHE A 603 -3.87 -4.96 26.54
N TYR A 604 -5.00 -5.03 27.26
CA TYR A 604 -5.95 -6.12 27.13
C TYR A 604 -6.43 -6.34 25.68
N ARG A 605 -6.74 -5.26 24.95
CA ARG A 605 -7.20 -5.36 23.58
C ARG A 605 -6.14 -5.80 22.57
N ALA A 606 -4.87 -5.72 22.92
CA ALA A 606 -3.75 -6.15 22.07
C ALA A 606 -3.19 -7.54 22.46
N ARG A 607 -3.73 -8.17 23.50
CA ARG A 607 -3.32 -9.49 24.00
C ARG A 607 -4.27 -10.57 23.53
N ALA A 608 -3.78 -11.83 23.47
CA ALA A 608 -4.60 -12.96 23.06
C ALA A 608 -5.90 -13.14 23.86
N GLU A 609 -5.90 -12.72 25.14
CA GLU A 609 -7.12 -12.75 25.98
C GLU A 609 -8.19 -11.74 25.54
N GLY A 610 -7.85 -10.71 24.78
CA GLY A 610 -8.78 -9.73 24.22
C GLY A 610 -9.34 -10.12 22.85
N HIS A 611 -8.93 -11.25 22.29
CA HIS A 611 -9.28 -11.71 20.96
C HIS A 611 -9.99 -13.07 20.97
N ASN A 612 -10.57 -13.46 19.84
CA ASN A 612 -11.22 -14.76 19.65
C ASN A 612 -10.16 -15.88 19.44
N CYS A 613 -9.23 -15.98 20.37
CA CYS A 613 -8.09 -16.90 20.36
C CYS A 613 -8.18 -17.91 21.51
N VAL A 614 -7.48 -19.05 21.33
CA VAL A 614 -7.19 -19.95 22.46
C VAL A 614 -6.02 -19.37 23.25
N VAL A 615 -6.17 -19.27 24.56
CA VAL A 615 -5.09 -18.86 25.47
C VAL A 615 -4.55 -20.08 26.20
N LEU A 616 -3.24 -20.34 26.02
CA LEU A 616 -2.52 -21.43 26.70
C LEU A 616 -1.70 -20.86 27.84
N ASN A 617 -1.89 -21.38 29.06
CA ASN A 617 -1.16 -20.95 30.27
C ASN A 617 -1.23 -19.42 30.49
N PRO A 618 -2.41 -18.83 30.77
CA PRO A 618 -2.56 -17.40 31.00
C PRO A 618 -1.54 -16.85 31.99
N GLY A 619 -0.95 -15.72 31.67
CA GLY A 619 0.09 -15.08 32.47
C GLY A 619 1.53 -15.36 32.03
N ILE A 620 1.75 -16.28 31.08
CA ILE A 620 3.03 -16.39 30.36
C ILE A 620 2.98 -15.39 29.20
N LYS A 621 4.01 -14.54 29.09
CA LYS A 621 4.06 -13.49 28.09
C LYS A 621 5.33 -13.54 27.26
N PRO A 622 5.26 -13.31 25.95
CA PRO A 622 4.02 -13.20 25.17
C PRO A 622 3.31 -14.56 25.08
N GLU A 623 2.01 -14.56 24.90
CA GLU A 623 1.17 -15.76 24.78
C GLU A 623 1.46 -16.53 23.48
N MET A 624 1.89 -15.84 22.45
CA MET A 624 2.31 -16.36 21.14
C MET A 624 3.72 -15.87 20.79
N ASP A 625 4.42 -16.63 19.96
CA ASP A 625 5.70 -16.18 19.40
C ASP A 625 5.44 -15.09 18.35
N LEU A 626 5.88 -13.87 18.65
CA LEU A 626 5.65 -12.67 17.82
C LEU A 626 6.31 -12.75 16.44
N TYR A 627 7.41 -13.50 16.31
CA TYR A 627 8.22 -13.59 15.09
C TYR A 627 7.88 -14.82 14.24
N SER A 628 6.99 -15.66 14.73
CA SER A 628 6.50 -16.80 13.95
C SER A 628 5.57 -16.35 12.84
N VAL A 629 5.40 -17.19 11.83
CA VAL A 629 4.44 -16.98 10.76
C VAL A 629 3.36 -18.04 10.85
N SER A 630 2.12 -17.62 11.05
CA SER A 630 0.95 -18.49 11.03
C SER A 630 0.33 -18.47 9.64
N LYS A 631 0.28 -19.62 8.96
CA LYS A 631 -0.16 -19.73 7.56
C LYS A 631 -1.62 -20.12 7.47
N ALA A 632 -2.40 -19.34 6.72
CA ALA A 632 -3.74 -19.73 6.29
C ALA A 632 -3.65 -20.66 5.07
N SER A 633 -4.62 -21.56 4.92
CA SER A 633 -4.76 -22.36 3.70
C SER A 633 -5.63 -21.65 2.68
N GLU A 634 -5.42 -21.93 1.38
CA GLU A 634 -6.39 -21.55 0.35
C GLU A 634 -7.79 -22.02 0.77
N PRO A 635 -8.81 -21.14 0.69
CA PRO A 635 -10.19 -21.54 0.90
C PRO A 635 -10.61 -22.61 -0.11
N ILE A 636 -11.28 -23.66 0.35
CA ILE A 636 -11.77 -24.73 -0.49
C ILE A 636 -13.28 -24.69 -0.52
N THR A 637 -13.84 -24.42 -1.69
CA THR A 637 -15.28 -24.45 -1.95
C THR A 637 -15.70 -25.86 -2.34
N ARG A 638 -16.75 -26.37 -1.70
CA ARG A 638 -17.47 -27.60 -2.03
C ARG A 638 -18.93 -27.28 -2.26
N THR A 639 -19.71 -28.27 -2.71
CA THR A 639 -21.14 -28.11 -3.03
C THR A 639 -21.95 -27.53 -1.88
N ASP A 640 -21.61 -27.88 -0.62
CA ASP A 640 -22.37 -27.58 0.60
C ASP A 640 -21.59 -26.75 1.62
N SER A 641 -20.34 -26.39 1.33
CA SER A 641 -19.49 -25.74 2.32
C SER A 641 -18.29 -25.01 1.70
N VAL A 642 -17.81 -24.02 2.44
CA VAL A 642 -16.51 -23.38 2.24
C VAL A 642 -15.71 -23.56 3.50
N TYR A 643 -14.42 -23.89 3.38
CA TYR A 643 -13.55 -24.00 4.55
C TYR A 643 -12.11 -23.59 4.26
N SER A 644 -11.44 -23.14 5.31
CA SER A 644 -10.01 -22.86 5.34
C SER A 644 -9.48 -23.15 6.75
N THR A 645 -8.16 -23.23 6.87
CA THR A 645 -7.48 -23.50 8.15
C THR A 645 -6.32 -22.54 8.36
N VAL A 646 -5.97 -22.30 9.63
CA VAL A 646 -4.74 -21.57 9.99
C VAL A 646 -3.84 -22.52 10.78
N ASP A 647 -2.58 -22.66 10.37
CA ASP A 647 -1.56 -23.38 11.14
C ASP A 647 -0.92 -22.43 12.15
N LEU A 648 -1.24 -22.63 13.41
CA LEU A 648 -0.80 -21.84 14.55
C LEU A 648 0.34 -22.52 15.34
N SER A 649 0.87 -23.64 14.82
CA SER A 649 1.87 -24.46 15.53
C SER A 649 3.11 -23.69 15.94
N ALA A 650 3.59 -22.81 15.07
CA ALA A 650 4.77 -21.98 15.33
C ALA A 650 4.48 -20.90 16.39
N ALA A 651 3.33 -20.23 16.30
CA ALA A 651 2.92 -19.19 17.26
C ALA A 651 2.78 -19.75 18.69
N TYR A 652 2.29 -20.97 18.83
CA TYR A 652 2.09 -21.63 20.12
C TYR A 652 3.18 -22.66 20.48
N ALA A 653 4.34 -22.62 19.82
CA ALA A 653 5.39 -23.63 19.97
C ALA A 653 5.91 -23.81 21.41
N ALA A 654 5.78 -22.82 22.26
CA ALA A 654 6.13 -22.93 23.68
C ALA A 654 5.27 -23.97 24.42
N ASN A 655 3.98 -24.07 24.13
CA ASN A 655 2.98 -24.83 24.89
C ASN A 655 2.32 -25.96 24.09
N ALA A 656 2.44 -25.96 22.76
CA ALA A 656 1.87 -26.98 21.87
C ALA A 656 2.92 -27.50 20.89
N SER A 657 2.83 -28.77 20.53
CA SER A 657 3.63 -29.39 19.46
C SER A 657 2.98 -29.25 18.11
N SER A 658 1.66 -29.08 18.08
CA SER A 658 0.90 -28.71 16.90
C SER A 658 -0.38 -28.00 17.31
N TYR A 659 -0.80 -27.01 16.51
CA TYR A 659 -2.08 -26.36 16.66
C TYR A 659 -2.59 -25.94 15.30
N ARG A 660 -3.78 -26.41 14.92
CA ARG A 660 -4.49 -26.00 13.71
C ARG A 660 -5.92 -25.56 14.06
N ARG A 661 -6.31 -24.37 13.61
CA ARG A 661 -7.67 -23.88 13.71
C ARG A 661 -8.32 -23.97 12.34
N GLY A 662 -9.52 -24.56 12.27
CA GLY A 662 -10.31 -24.66 11.05
C GLY A 662 -11.58 -23.83 11.14
N PHE A 663 -11.94 -23.20 10.04
CA PHE A 663 -13.18 -22.46 9.85
C PHE A 663 -13.97 -23.10 8.71
N ARG A 664 -15.20 -23.48 8.97
CA ARG A 664 -16.08 -24.08 7.96
C ARG A 664 -17.44 -23.41 8.01
N MET A 665 -17.88 -22.90 6.86
CA MET A 665 -19.22 -22.37 6.65
C MET A 665 -20.05 -23.40 5.87
N THR A 666 -21.23 -23.71 6.39
CA THR A 666 -22.18 -24.68 5.78
C THR A 666 -23.57 -24.04 5.73
N ASP A 667 -24.57 -24.78 5.24
CA ASP A 667 -25.97 -24.34 5.16
C ASP A 667 -26.08 -22.98 4.45
N ASN A 668 -25.60 -22.93 3.20
CA ASN A 668 -25.48 -21.70 2.40
C ASN A 668 -24.74 -20.57 3.14
N MET A 669 -23.69 -20.93 3.87
CA MET A 669 -22.84 -20.04 4.68
C MET A 669 -23.51 -19.50 5.95
N HIS A 670 -24.70 -19.96 6.36
CA HIS A 670 -25.40 -19.51 7.57
C HIS A 670 -24.88 -20.16 8.87
N THR A 671 -24.16 -21.27 8.78
CA THR A 671 -23.60 -21.97 9.95
C THR A 671 -22.08 -21.93 9.92
N LEU A 672 -21.48 -21.28 10.93
CA LEU A 672 -20.04 -21.28 11.15
C LEU A 672 -19.67 -22.36 12.16
N THR A 673 -18.72 -23.21 11.79
CA THR A 673 -18.02 -24.13 12.72
C THR A 673 -16.57 -23.69 12.85
N VAL A 674 -16.14 -23.40 14.06
CA VAL A 674 -14.71 -23.21 14.42
C VAL A 674 -14.24 -24.46 15.12
N ARG A 675 -13.13 -25.04 14.67
CA ARG A 675 -12.55 -26.27 15.22
C ARG A 675 -11.08 -26.09 15.51
N ASP A 676 -10.69 -26.33 16.75
CA ASP A 676 -9.31 -26.32 17.19
C ASP A 676 -8.80 -27.75 17.40
N GLU A 677 -7.66 -28.08 16.76
CA GLU A 677 -6.92 -29.32 16.92
C GLU A 677 -5.55 -29.01 17.52
N ILE A 678 -5.38 -29.33 18.82
CA ILE A 678 -4.19 -28.94 19.59
C ILE A 678 -3.54 -30.17 20.23
N SER A 679 -2.23 -30.33 20.03
CA SER A 679 -1.42 -31.28 20.73
C SER A 679 -0.55 -30.57 21.78
N LEU A 680 -0.98 -30.57 23.03
CA LEU A 680 -0.32 -29.84 24.12
C LEU A 680 0.98 -30.46 24.53
N LYS A 681 1.93 -29.66 25.00
CA LYS A 681 3.18 -30.07 25.65
C LYS A 681 3.00 -30.04 27.16
N GLY A 682 3.20 -31.17 27.81
CA GLY A 682 3.16 -31.28 29.28
C GLY A 682 1.78 -30.91 29.87
N SER A 683 1.80 -30.35 31.08
CA SER A 683 0.59 -29.87 31.76
C SER A 683 0.32 -28.43 31.38
N THR A 684 -0.65 -28.21 30.50
CA THR A 684 -1.01 -26.87 29.96
C THR A 684 -2.47 -26.56 30.29
N LYS A 685 -2.73 -25.36 30.82
CA LYS A 685 -4.11 -24.84 30.98
C LYS A 685 -4.53 -24.22 29.65
N LEU A 686 -5.74 -24.55 29.22
CA LEU A 686 -6.34 -24.04 28.00
C LEU A 686 -7.64 -23.27 28.34
N TYR A 687 -7.78 -22.10 27.74
CA TYR A 687 -9.00 -21.28 27.76
C TYR A 687 -9.40 -20.94 26.32
N TRP A 688 -10.73 -21.02 26.09
CA TRP A 688 -11.32 -20.69 24.79
C TRP A 688 -12.41 -19.66 25.00
#